data_7470d485770f00fa4680de7d525c6c4e
#
_entry.id   7470d485770f00fa4680de7d525c6c4e
#
_cell.length_a   1.000
_cell.length_b   1.000
_cell.length_c   1.000
_cell.angle_alpha   90.00
_cell.angle_beta   90.00
_cell.angle_gamma   90.00
#
_symmetry.space_group_name_H-M   'P 1'
#
loop_
_entity.id
_entity.type
_entity.pdbx_description
1 polymer ?
#
loop_
_entity_poly.entity_id
_entity_poly.type
_entity_poly.pdbx_seq_one_letter_code
_entity_poly.pdbx_strand_id
1 'polypeptide(L)'
;MKKFFVLALAAVMMAAPAEAKKKKKNAAPVKTEVRTPAKNGLFNVQFHKDKYYFQIPDSLLGRLLMVNTRFVSTPVDAGVYGGELANSQVLYWEKRGKQMYLRANLYDTRTDSTDAIALAVKNSTQDPIVFNAKIDSTVTDSTGAKLYSVEVTGLFNSDIDVFAINSNMKSRLGIANYKKDLSYIDYIHTFPINTEVVTVRTFASKALTKLPAGQATGNVTLKMNTSFVLLPKEPMKFRTFDPRVGYFTEEFNEFSDNQQEVTRKKVVTRYRLVPKDIEAYKRGELVEPVKQIVYYIDPATPAKWRPYLKAGVEDWNVAFEAAGFKNAIAAKDWPNDSTMSLEDARYSVIRYLASDIPNAYGPHCSDPRTGEILESHVGWYHNVMQLLHSWYQVQAGCVDKRAQKPEFDDELMGQLIRFVSSHEIGHTLGLRHNMGASSATPVEKLRDKAWVEEHGHTASIMDYARFNYVAQPEDNISEKGIFPRINDYDKWAINWGYRYFPDAKDAEEERLILNKMTIAKLKESPRYWFGGEGSDNDPHAQTEDLGDDAMKASDYGIKNLKRIVKKIPEWNYKEGDMDVQLKFAYKNVVAQMGRYMRHVATNISGCYHDFKSAEQDGVVYTPVSRATQKRALAWINANVFNEPTWLVSEPYVRRLNRVPENLIFGIADDVVDKLTSAMTINLVSKHSYMPDGYKPMEYITDLVNYVFSSTVSGKKTSLWTKHIQRKVVANLAKAWRVNMVDEQKPYALAGLNMIKGRLQKARTADADTRAHYADLLMQIRIALSGMPQMSGSSANSRPDGM
;
A
#
# COMPACT_ATOMS: atom_id res chain seq x y z
N MET A 1 -45.86 34.28 -20.81
CA MET A 1 -46.93 34.64 -21.73
C MET A 1 -46.91 33.73 -22.92
N LYS A 2 -48.09 33.12 -23.18
CA LYS A 2 -48.56 32.44 -24.43
C LYS A 2 -47.73 31.25 -24.95
N LYS A 3 -48.11 29.99 -24.71
CA LYS A 3 -49.22 29.19 -25.34
C LYS A 3 -49.27 29.31 -26.85
N PHE A 4 -49.03 28.17 -27.56
CA PHE A 4 -49.95 27.71 -28.62
C PHE A 4 -49.91 26.19 -28.74
N PHE A 5 -51.12 25.63 -28.67
CA PHE A 5 -51.60 24.30 -29.02
C PHE A 5 -51.77 24.17 -30.51
N VAL A 6 -51.63 22.99 -31.10
CA VAL A 6 -52.47 22.54 -32.23
C VAL A 6 -52.70 21.05 -32.12
N LEU A 7 -53.97 20.68 -32.08
CA LEU A 7 -54.58 19.37 -32.23
C LEU A 7 -54.86 19.06 -33.71
N ALA A 8 -54.79 17.77 -34.12
CA ALA A 8 -55.67 17.20 -35.16
C ALA A 8 -55.48 15.68 -35.10
N LEU A 9 -56.43 15.01 -34.77
CA LEU A 9 -57.70 14.43 -35.23
C LEU A 9 -57.49 13.00 -35.83
N ALA A 10 -58.20 12.09 -35.25
CA ALA A 10 -58.29 10.67 -35.49
C ALA A 10 -58.98 10.33 -36.83
N ALA A 11 -58.58 9.20 -37.40
CA ALA A 11 -59.46 8.41 -38.27
C ALA A 11 -59.30 6.92 -37.91
N VAL A 12 -60.41 6.37 -37.46
CA VAL A 12 -60.63 4.94 -37.21
C VAL A 12 -60.87 4.25 -38.51
N MET A 13 -60.18 3.13 -38.78
CA MET A 13 -60.65 2.07 -39.62
C MET A 13 -60.34 0.72 -38.98
N MET A 14 -61.37 -0.02 -38.64
CA MET A 14 -61.35 -1.42 -38.24
C MET A 14 -60.92 -2.32 -39.42
N ALA A 15 -59.96 -3.19 -39.15
CA ALA A 15 -59.81 -4.45 -39.94
C ALA A 15 -59.31 -5.54 -38.98
N ALA A 16 -59.94 -6.70 -39.09
CA ALA A 16 -59.87 -7.87 -38.23
C ALA A 16 -58.45 -8.52 -38.20
N PRO A 17 -58.22 -9.39 -37.22
CA PRO A 17 -56.89 -9.86 -36.89
C PRO A 17 -56.42 -10.98 -37.82
N ALA A 18 -55.30 -10.79 -38.49
CA ALA A 18 -54.50 -11.84 -39.10
C ALA A 18 -53.49 -12.33 -38.07
N GLU A 19 -53.62 -13.57 -37.66
CA GLU A 19 -52.59 -14.25 -36.83
C GLU A 19 -51.26 -14.32 -37.57
N ALA A 20 -50.35 -13.43 -37.23
CA ALA A 20 -48.96 -13.53 -37.62
C ALA A 20 -48.20 -14.37 -36.56
N LYS A 21 -47.96 -15.64 -36.85
CA LYS A 21 -47.01 -16.50 -36.16
C LYS A 21 -45.66 -15.79 -36.13
N LYS A 22 -45.30 -15.19 -35.00
CA LYS A 22 -43.95 -14.74 -34.73
C LYS A 22 -43.03 -15.97 -34.73
N LYS A 23 -42.27 -16.17 -35.78
CA LYS A 23 -41.11 -17.04 -35.79
C LYS A 23 -40.15 -16.47 -34.76
N LYS A 24 -40.00 -17.16 -33.62
CA LYS A 24 -38.86 -16.99 -32.73
C LYS A 24 -37.61 -17.23 -33.58
N LYS A 25 -36.86 -16.20 -33.89
CA LYS A 25 -35.47 -16.36 -34.29
C LYS A 25 -34.74 -16.99 -33.09
N ASN A 26 -34.50 -18.26 -33.15
CA ASN A 26 -33.50 -18.88 -32.27
C ASN A 26 -32.17 -18.14 -32.53
N ALA A 27 -31.74 -17.33 -31.57
CA ALA A 27 -30.35 -16.92 -31.52
C ALA A 27 -29.55 -18.22 -31.48
N ALA A 28 -28.66 -18.41 -32.45
CA ALA A 28 -27.73 -19.54 -32.43
C ALA A 28 -26.98 -19.51 -31.09
N PRO A 29 -26.85 -20.65 -30.41
CA PRO A 29 -26.07 -20.70 -29.19
C PRO A 29 -24.66 -20.21 -29.51
N VAL A 30 -24.21 -19.20 -28.81
CA VAL A 30 -22.79 -18.82 -28.81
C VAL A 30 -22.03 -20.09 -28.42
N LYS A 31 -21.38 -20.71 -29.39
CA LYS A 31 -20.47 -21.83 -29.12
C LYS A 31 -19.35 -21.25 -28.27
N THR A 32 -19.46 -21.40 -26.95
CA THR A 32 -18.34 -21.23 -26.04
C THR A 32 -17.29 -22.24 -26.51
N GLU A 33 -16.19 -21.76 -27.03
CA GLU A 33 -15.08 -22.61 -27.44
C GLU A 33 -14.59 -23.31 -26.18
N VAL A 34 -14.91 -24.58 -26.06
CA VAL A 34 -14.44 -25.43 -24.97
C VAL A 34 -12.97 -25.68 -25.26
N ARG A 35 -12.10 -24.84 -24.72
CA ARG A 35 -10.66 -25.13 -24.75
C ARG A 35 -10.43 -26.41 -23.97
N THR A 36 -9.90 -27.40 -24.61
CA THR A 36 -9.61 -28.70 -24.01
C THR A 36 -8.64 -28.48 -22.85
N PRO A 37 -8.99 -28.82 -21.59
CA PRO A 37 -8.09 -28.66 -20.45
C PRO A 37 -6.84 -29.54 -20.61
N ALA A 38 -5.73 -29.10 -20.02
CA ALA A 38 -4.52 -29.92 -19.99
C ALA A 38 -4.81 -31.27 -19.31
N LYS A 39 -4.45 -32.36 -19.95
CA LYS A 39 -4.75 -33.72 -19.48
C LYS A 39 -4.12 -34.08 -18.12
N ASN A 40 -3.12 -33.35 -17.67
CA ASN A 40 -2.31 -33.58 -16.46
C ASN A 40 -2.30 -32.38 -15.51
N GLY A 41 -3.46 -31.81 -15.23
CA GLY A 41 -3.59 -30.71 -14.27
C GLY A 41 -3.81 -31.19 -12.83
N LEU A 42 -3.84 -30.24 -11.91
CA LEU A 42 -4.14 -30.50 -10.49
C LEU A 42 -5.50 -31.19 -10.35
N PHE A 43 -6.53 -30.67 -11.01
CA PHE A 43 -7.80 -31.37 -11.24
C PHE A 43 -7.99 -31.58 -12.74
N ASN A 44 -8.52 -32.73 -13.14
CA ASN A 44 -9.02 -32.86 -14.50
C ASN A 44 -10.36 -32.11 -14.57
N VAL A 45 -10.55 -31.29 -15.61
CA VAL A 45 -11.77 -30.50 -15.77
C VAL A 45 -12.59 -31.01 -16.93
N GLN A 46 -13.85 -31.31 -16.68
CA GLN A 46 -14.81 -31.71 -17.69
C GLN A 46 -15.97 -30.72 -17.77
N PHE A 47 -16.40 -30.39 -18.97
CA PHE A 47 -17.64 -29.66 -19.22
C PHE A 47 -18.63 -30.55 -19.95
N HIS A 48 -19.78 -30.78 -19.33
CA HIS A 48 -20.80 -31.68 -19.87
C HIS A 48 -22.21 -31.17 -19.48
N LYS A 49 -23.11 -31.07 -20.43
CA LYS A 49 -24.50 -30.61 -20.21
C LYS A 49 -24.58 -29.29 -19.42
N ASP A 50 -23.83 -28.29 -19.87
CA ASP A 50 -23.72 -26.96 -19.27
C ASP A 50 -23.24 -26.95 -17.80
N LYS A 51 -22.52 -28.00 -17.38
CA LYS A 51 -21.94 -28.11 -16.05
C LYS A 51 -20.45 -28.42 -16.08
N TYR A 52 -19.72 -27.83 -15.13
CA TYR A 52 -18.32 -28.12 -14.90
C TYR A 52 -18.16 -29.17 -13.79
N TYR A 53 -17.27 -30.11 -14.03
CA TYR A 53 -16.88 -31.16 -13.09
C TYR A 53 -15.39 -31.13 -12.84
N PHE A 54 -14.99 -31.21 -11.56
CA PHE A 54 -13.63 -31.53 -11.18
C PHE A 54 -13.53 -33.05 -10.99
N GLN A 55 -12.55 -33.65 -11.64
CA GLN A 55 -12.10 -35.00 -11.32
C GLN A 55 -10.93 -34.89 -10.35
N ILE A 56 -11.20 -35.15 -9.08
CA ILE A 56 -10.26 -34.98 -7.97
C ILE A 56 -9.53 -36.30 -7.76
N PRO A 57 -8.18 -36.33 -7.92
CA PRO A 57 -7.39 -37.53 -7.62
C PRO A 57 -7.48 -37.94 -6.14
N ASP A 58 -7.50 -39.26 -5.88
CA ASP A 58 -7.48 -39.78 -4.50
C ASP A 58 -6.25 -39.27 -3.71
N SER A 59 -5.12 -39.09 -4.38
CA SER A 59 -3.88 -38.53 -3.81
C SER A 59 -3.96 -37.06 -3.35
N LEU A 60 -4.99 -36.32 -3.77
CA LEU A 60 -5.23 -34.94 -3.35
C LEU A 60 -6.21 -34.81 -2.18
N LEU A 61 -6.84 -35.92 -1.76
CA LEU A 61 -7.71 -35.89 -0.59
C LEU A 61 -6.90 -35.56 0.67
N GLY A 62 -7.38 -34.57 1.43
CA GLY A 62 -6.69 -34.07 2.61
C GLY A 62 -5.46 -33.21 2.32
N ARG A 63 -5.02 -33.09 1.05
CA ARG A 63 -3.94 -32.17 0.69
C ARG A 63 -4.44 -30.74 0.69
N LEU A 64 -3.59 -29.86 1.22
CA LEU A 64 -3.91 -28.45 1.38
C LEU A 64 -3.69 -27.69 0.10
N LEU A 65 -4.61 -26.79 -0.18
CA LEU A 65 -4.66 -25.94 -1.35
C LEU A 65 -4.70 -24.50 -0.86
N MET A 66 -3.73 -23.69 -1.24
CA MET A 66 -3.84 -22.22 -1.12
C MET A 66 -4.80 -21.74 -2.18
N VAL A 67 -5.84 -21.02 -1.78
CA VAL A 67 -6.88 -20.57 -2.71
C VAL A 67 -6.98 -19.05 -2.64
N ASN A 68 -6.53 -18.40 -3.70
CA ASN A 68 -6.51 -16.95 -3.83
C ASN A 68 -7.55 -16.50 -4.87
N THR A 69 -8.45 -15.60 -4.48
CA THR A 69 -9.37 -14.95 -5.41
C THR A 69 -8.89 -13.52 -5.70
N ARG A 70 -8.63 -13.22 -6.97
CA ARG A 70 -8.13 -11.92 -7.44
C ARG A 70 -9.04 -11.32 -8.50
N PHE A 71 -9.04 -10.00 -8.62
CA PHE A 71 -9.67 -9.33 -9.76
C PHE A 71 -8.87 -9.59 -11.03
N VAL A 72 -9.56 -9.85 -12.14
CA VAL A 72 -8.97 -9.93 -13.50
C VAL A 72 -9.27 -8.64 -14.26
N SER A 73 -10.53 -8.20 -14.22
CA SER A 73 -10.93 -6.91 -14.76
C SER A 73 -12.07 -6.30 -13.96
N THR A 74 -12.08 -4.99 -13.88
CA THR A 74 -12.99 -4.19 -13.06
C THR A 74 -13.62 -3.09 -13.90
N PRO A 75 -14.79 -2.55 -13.51
CA PRO A 75 -15.36 -1.36 -14.15
C PRO A 75 -14.43 -0.15 -14.01
N VAL A 76 -14.61 0.82 -14.89
CA VAL A 76 -13.96 2.13 -14.77
C VAL A 76 -14.32 2.77 -13.43
N ASP A 77 -13.36 3.45 -12.80
CA ASP A 77 -13.48 4.12 -11.49
C ASP A 77 -13.79 3.20 -10.29
N ALA A 78 -13.60 1.89 -10.43
CA ALA A 78 -13.85 0.93 -9.35
C ALA A 78 -12.93 1.13 -8.12
N GLY A 79 -11.77 1.75 -8.30
CA GLY A 79 -10.76 1.90 -7.23
C GLY A 79 -10.12 0.57 -6.80
N VAL A 80 -10.40 -0.51 -7.53
CA VAL A 80 -9.75 -1.83 -7.48
C VAL A 80 -9.41 -2.26 -8.90
N TYR A 81 -8.39 -3.08 -9.05
CA TYR A 81 -7.83 -3.37 -10.38
C TYR A 81 -7.36 -4.81 -10.52
N GLY A 82 -7.06 -5.21 -11.74
CA GLY A 82 -6.57 -6.55 -12.07
C GLY A 82 -5.32 -6.91 -11.26
N GLY A 83 -5.29 -8.13 -10.73
CA GLY A 83 -4.22 -8.63 -9.85
C GLY A 83 -4.46 -8.40 -8.36
N GLU A 84 -5.29 -7.43 -7.95
CA GLU A 84 -5.56 -7.16 -6.52
C GLU A 84 -6.29 -8.34 -5.87
N LEU A 85 -5.83 -8.72 -4.66
CA LEU A 85 -6.36 -9.83 -3.90
C LEU A 85 -7.72 -9.44 -3.27
N ALA A 86 -8.75 -10.24 -3.54
CA ALA A 86 -10.09 -10.08 -2.96
C ALA A 86 -10.35 -11.03 -1.78
N ASN A 87 -9.77 -12.23 -1.81
CA ASN A 87 -9.93 -13.27 -0.78
C ASN A 87 -8.76 -14.25 -0.83
N SER A 88 -8.41 -14.82 0.32
CA SER A 88 -7.38 -15.84 0.46
C SER A 88 -7.79 -16.86 1.52
N GLN A 89 -7.74 -18.14 1.19
CA GLN A 89 -8.15 -19.24 2.05
C GLN A 89 -7.22 -20.45 1.88
N VAL A 90 -7.18 -21.31 2.89
CA VAL A 90 -6.60 -22.66 2.74
C VAL A 90 -7.70 -23.68 2.78
N LEU A 91 -7.84 -24.44 1.71
CA LEU A 91 -8.91 -25.41 1.54
C LEU A 91 -8.36 -26.81 1.33
N TYR A 92 -9.18 -27.83 1.56
CA TYR A 92 -8.88 -29.23 1.21
C TYR A 92 -10.15 -30.01 0.93
N TRP A 93 -10.02 -31.06 0.11
CA TRP A 93 -11.11 -31.96 -0.21
C TRP A 93 -11.13 -33.16 0.75
N GLU A 94 -12.30 -33.46 1.31
CA GLU A 94 -12.56 -34.63 2.17
C GLU A 94 -13.65 -35.51 1.57
N LYS A 95 -13.35 -36.81 1.41
CA LYS A 95 -14.34 -37.80 0.95
C LYS A 95 -14.94 -38.52 2.13
N ARG A 96 -16.29 -38.58 2.22
CA ARG A 96 -17.04 -39.40 3.17
C ARG A 96 -18.14 -40.18 2.43
N GLY A 97 -17.91 -41.47 2.27
CA GLY A 97 -18.82 -42.33 1.51
C GLY A 97 -18.96 -41.88 0.05
N LYS A 98 -20.18 -41.50 -0.35
CA LYS A 98 -20.50 -40.95 -1.70
C LYS A 98 -20.52 -39.44 -1.78
N GLN A 99 -20.09 -38.76 -0.73
CA GLN A 99 -20.04 -37.27 -0.68
C GLN A 99 -18.61 -36.79 -0.70
N MET A 100 -18.39 -35.68 -1.38
CA MET A 100 -17.19 -34.89 -1.38
C MET A 100 -17.46 -33.58 -0.67
N TYR A 101 -16.63 -33.23 0.31
CA TYR A 101 -16.70 -31.99 1.07
C TYR A 101 -15.48 -31.13 0.78
N LEU A 102 -15.68 -29.84 0.57
CA LEU A 102 -14.61 -28.84 0.60
C LEU A 102 -14.61 -28.22 1.98
N ARG A 103 -13.48 -28.26 2.65
CA ARG A 103 -13.30 -27.66 3.99
C ARG A 103 -12.29 -26.54 3.95
N ALA A 104 -12.48 -25.55 4.81
CA ALA A 104 -11.48 -24.52 5.07
C ALA A 104 -10.63 -24.94 6.28
N ASN A 105 -9.32 -24.90 6.12
CA ASN A 105 -8.39 -25.02 7.24
C ASN A 105 -7.96 -23.60 7.66
N LEU A 106 -8.30 -23.22 8.88
CA LEU A 106 -8.11 -21.83 9.33
C LEU A 106 -6.66 -21.53 9.72
N TYR A 107 -5.85 -22.58 9.92
CA TYR A 107 -4.43 -22.46 10.29
C TYR A 107 -4.12 -21.67 11.58
N ASP A 108 -5.12 -21.28 12.33
CA ASP A 108 -4.95 -20.54 13.56
C ASP A 108 -4.27 -21.35 14.66
N THR A 109 -4.32 -22.69 14.58
CA THR A 109 -3.82 -23.59 15.61
C THR A 109 -2.96 -24.70 14.99
N ARG A 110 -1.78 -24.93 15.58
CA ARG A 110 -0.83 -25.95 15.15
C ARG A 110 -0.25 -26.71 16.34
N THR A 111 0.18 -27.92 16.05
CA THR A 111 0.94 -28.75 16.98
C THR A 111 1.82 -29.73 16.20
N ASP A 112 2.88 -30.23 16.79
CA ASP A 112 3.61 -31.36 16.27
C ASP A 112 2.72 -32.61 16.37
N SER A 113 2.61 -33.35 15.28
CA SER A 113 1.78 -34.56 15.23
C SER A 113 2.30 -35.69 16.15
N THR A 114 3.53 -35.59 16.61
CA THR A 114 4.16 -36.54 17.57
C THR A 114 3.86 -36.18 19.02
N ASP A 115 3.43 -34.96 19.32
CA ASP A 115 3.04 -34.54 20.67
C ASP A 115 1.68 -35.13 21.07
N ALA A 116 1.51 -35.54 22.33
CA ALA A 116 0.25 -36.06 22.84
C ALA A 116 -0.89 -35.00 22.75
N ILE A 117 -0.57 -33.72 22.93
CA ILE A 117 -1.53 -32.60 22.80
C ILE A 117 -2.14 -32.52 21.38
N ALA A 118 -1.53 -33.11 20.35
CA ALA A 118 -2.08 -33.16 19.01
C ALA A 118 -3.46 -33.79 18.97
N LEU A 119 -3.70 -34.81 19.78
CA LEU A 119 -5.01 -35.41 19.90
C LEU A 119 -6.03 -34.45 20.54
N ALA A 120 -5.63 -33.68 21.54
CA ALA A 120 -6.49 -32.67 22.15
C ALA A 120 -6.83 -31.54 21.17
N VAL A 121 -5.85 -31.03 20.44
CA VAL A 121 -6.07 -30.02 19.37
C VAL A 121 -7.07 -30.55 18.33
N LYS A 122 -6.84 -31.76 17.82
CA LYS A 122 -7.74 -32.42 16.85
C LYS A 122 -9.17 -32.57 17.38
N ASN A 123 -9.34 -32.85 18.67
CA ASN A 123 -10.65 -33.06 19.28
C ASN A 123 -11.35 -31.73 19.63
N SER A 124 -10.60 -30.64 19.77
CA SER A 124 -11.09 -29.32 20.18
C SER A 124 -11.32 -28.36 19.01
N THR A 125 -10.81 -28.69 17.81
CA THR A 125 -10.93 -27.85 16.63
C THR A 125 -11.72 -28.54 15.54
N GLN A 126 -12.52 -27.78 14.80
CA GLN A 126 -13.33 -28.32 13.69
C GLN A 126 -13.22 -27.39 12.49
N ASP A 127 -12.63 -27.90 11.41
CA ASP A 127 -12.58 -27.18 10.15
C ASP A 127 -13.99 -27.05 9.55
N PRO A 128 -14.41 -25.83 9.16
CA PRO A 128 -15.74 -25.60 8.62
C PRO A 128 -15.92 -26.25 7.24
N ILE A 129 -17.11 -26.76 6.98
CA ILE A 129 -17.50 -27.22 5.64
C ILE A 129 -18.00 -26.00 4.86
N VAL A 130 -17.37 -25.74 3.71
CA VAL A 130 -17.72 -24.59 2.85
C VAL A 130 -18.54 -25.00 1.63
N PHE A 131 -18.45 -26.28 1.22
CA PHE A 131 -19.21 -26.82 0.11
C PHE A 131 -19.30 -28.36 0.22
N ASN A 132 -20.37 -28.93 -0.34
CA ASN A 132 -20.49 -30.38 -0.52
C ASN A 132 -21.16 -30.71 -1.86
N ALA A 133 -20.76 -31.83 -2.42
CA ALA A 133 -21.42 -32.40 -3.59
C ALA A 133 -21.37 -33.94 -3.57
N LYS A 134 -22.32 -34.55 -4.26
CA LYS A 134 -22.30 -35.98 -4.50
C LYS A 134 -21.21 -36.32 -5.49
N ILE A 135 -20.51 -37.43 -5.28
CA ILE A 135 -19.60 -38.00 -6.27
C ILE A 135 -20.46 -38.67 -7.37
N ASP A 136 -20.43 -38.07 -8.58
CA ASP A 136 -21.23 -38.54 -9.71
C ASP A 136 -20.67 -39.85 -10.28
N SER A 137 -19.36 -39.96 -10.41
CA SER A 137 -18.66 -41.13 -10.89
C SER A 137 -17.25 -41.25 -10.31
N THR A 138 -16.71 -42.45 -10.35
CA THR A 138 -15.30 -42.73 -10.05
C THR A 138 -14.66 -43.28 -11.32
N VAL A 139 -13.61 -42.69 -11.79
CA VAL A 139 -12.85 -43.09 -12.97
C VAL A 139 -11.46 -43.51 -12.52
N THR A 140 -10.89 -44.50 -13.20
CA THR A 140 -9.48 -44.86 -13.03
C THR A 140 -8.71 -44.34 -14.24
N ASP A 141 -7.65 -43.58 -13.99
CA ASP A 141 -6.80 -43.06 -15.07
C ASP A 141 -5.84 -44.11 -15.63
N SER A 142 -5.03 -43.69 -16.62
CA SER A 142 -4.04 -44.58 -17.27
C SER A 142 -2.93 -45.07 -16.32
N THR A 143 -2.74 -44.44 -15.16
CA THR A 143 -1.76 -44.80 -14.13
C THR A 143 -2.35 -45.74 -13.06
N GLY A 144 -3.65 -46.00 -13.10
CA GLY A 144 -4.38 -46.76 -12.07
C GLY A 144 -4.88 -45.93 -10.91
N ALA A 145 -4.69 -44.58 -10.94
CA ALA A 145 -5.15 -43.70 -9.89
C ALA A 145 -6.67 -43.45 -9.98
N LYS A 146 -7.35 -43.39 -8.84
CA LYS A 146 -8.80 -43.11 -8.76
C LYS A 146 -9.03 -41.62 -8.83
N LEU A 147 -9.98 -41.21 -9.66
CA LEU A 147 -10.46 -39.83 -9.85
C LEU A 147 -11.94 -39.77 -9.47
N TYR A 148 -12.30 -38.84 -8.59
CA TYR A 148 -13.69 -38.64 -8.16
C TYR A 148 -14.29 -37.44 -8.90
N SER A 149 -15.30 -37.68 -9.72
CA SER A 149 -16.00 -36.63 -10.46
C SER A 149 -17.04 -35.92 -9.58
N VAL A 150 -16.90 -34.62 -9.46
CA VAL A 150 -17.73 -33.74 -8.61
C VAL A 150 -18.20 -32.55 -9.40
N GLU A 151 -19.50 -32.26 -9.40
CA GLU A 151 -20.05 -31.07 -10.06
C GLU A 151 -19.71 -29.81 -9.23
N VAL A 152 -19.10 -28.80 -9.89
CA VAL A 152 -18.59 -27.59 -9.22
C VAL A 152 -19.20 -26.29 -9.77
N THR A 153 -20.13 -26.37 -10.74
CA THR A 153 -20.75 -25.16 -11.33
C THR A 153 -21.45 -24.33 -10.27
N GLY A 154 -22.19 -24.99 -9.38
CA GLY A 154 -22.88 -24.31 -8.30
C GLY A 154 -21.94 -23.65 -7.29
N LEU A 155 -20.76 -24.24 -7.06
CA LEU A 155 -19.74 -23.70 -6.18
C LEU A 155 -19.22 -22.33 -6.69
N PHE A 156 -18.89 -22.25 -7.96
CA PHE A 156 -18.29 -21.03 -8.55
C PHE A 156 -19.32 -20.00 -9.05
N ASN A 157 -20.53 -20.44 -9.35
CA ASN A 157 -21.64 -19.55 -9.71
C ASN A 157 -22.50 -19.18 -8.48
N SER A 158 -21.82 -18.79 -7.41
CA SER A 158 -22.41 -18.34 -6.14
C SER A 158 -21.49 -17.30 -5.48
N ASP A 159 -22.02 -16.57 -4.51
CA ASP A 159 -21.26 -15.59 -3.70
C ASP A 159 -20.89 -16.21 -2.35
N ILE A 160 -20.26 -17.38 -2.37
CA ILE A 160 -19.80 -18.09 -1.17
C ILE A 160 -18.60 -17.37 -0.55
N ASP A 161 -18.62 -17.20 0.77
CA ASP A 161 -17.68 -16.37 1.53
C ASP A 161 -16.18 -16.66 1.25
N VAL A 162 -15.84 -17.93 1.03
CA VAL A 162 -14.45 -18.33 0.75
C VAL A 162 -13.89 -17.85 -0.59
N PHE A 163 -14.75 -17.43 -1.52
CA PHE A 163 -14.38 -16.84 -2.82
C PHE A 163 -14.98 -15.46 -3.03
N ALA A 164 -15.76 -14.98 -2.05
CA ALA A 164 -16.46 -13.71 -2.16
C ALA A 164 -15.50 -12.52 -1.96
N ILE A 165 -15.91 -11.39 -2.50
CA ILE A 165 -15.36 -10.09 -2.15
C ILE A 165 -15.77 -9.79 -0.70
N ASN A 166 -14.82 -9.40 0.15
CA ASN A 166 -15.13 -9.09 1.55
C ASN A 166 -16.06 -7.86 1.69
N SER A 167 -16.72 -7.74 2.84
CA SER A 167 -17.75 -6.72 3.09
C SER A 167 -17.24 -5.28 2.98
N ASN A 168 -15.99 -5.01 3.40
CA ASN A 168 -15.37 -3.69 3.30
C ASN A 168 -15.16 -3.30 1.83
N MET A 169 -14.66 -4.23 1.03
CA MET A 169 -14.43 -4.02 -0.40
C MET A 169 -15.76 -3.93 -1.17
N LYS A 170 -16.78 -4.75 -0.83
CA LYS A 170 -18.14 -4.59 -1.37
C LYS A 170 -18.72 -3.20 -1.06
N SER A 171 -18.47 -2.69 0.14
CA SER A 171 -18.90 -1.33 0.51
C SER A 171 -18.17 -0.25 -0.29
N ARG A 172 -16.84 -0.39 -0.46
CA ARG A 172 -16.01 0.53 -1.27
C ARG A 172 -16.46 0.54 -2.74
N LEU A 173 -16.75 -0.62 -3.30
CA LEU A 173 -17.28 -0.78 -4.65
C LEU A 173 -18.75 -0.33 -4.82
N GLY A 174 -19.44 -0.02 -3.74
CA GLY A 174 -20.87 0.36 -3.80
C GLY A 174 -21.76 -0.75 -4.36
N ILE A 175 -21.39 -2.03 -4.11
CA ILE A 175 -22.17 -3.20 -4.55
C ILE A 175 -22.97 -3.83 -3.42
N ALA A 176 -24.06 -4.49 -3.79
CA ALA A 176 -25.00 -5.14 -2.89
C ALA A 176 -25.15 -6.64 -3.27
N ASN A 177 -26.33 -7.10 -3.57
CA ASN A 177 -26.62 -8.51 -3.81
C ASN A 177 -26.00 -9.05 -5.11
N TYR A 178 -25.46 -10.25 -5.03
CA TYR A 178 -25.00 -11.02 -6.17
C TYR A 178 -26.17 -11.42 -7.09
N LYS A 179 -26.01 -11.27 -8.40
CA LYS A 179 -27.00 -11.59 -9.43
C LYS A 179 -26.54 -12.86 -10.18
N LYS A 180 -27.02 -14.00 -9.71
CA LYS A 180 -26.63 -15.32 -10.23
C LYS A 180 -26.98 -15.49 -11.71
N ASP A 181 -28.10 -14.97 -12.15
CA ASP A 181 -28.60 -15.00 -13.54
C ASP A 181 -27.79 -14.15 -14.52
N LEU A 182 -27.00 -13.20 -14.00
CA LEU A 182 -26.09 -12.34 -14.77
C LEU A 182 -24.61 -12.71 -14.54
N SER A 183 -24.34 -13.87 -13.96
CA SER A 183 -23.02 -14.34 -13.60
C SER A 183 -22.76 -15.73 -14.16
N TYR A 184 -21.51 -16.01 -14.52
CA TYR A 184 -21.15 -17.29 -15.12
C TYR A 184 -19.66 -17.61 -14.95
N ILE A 185 -19.29 -18.89 -15.14
CA ILE A 185 -17.90 -19.33 -15.26
C ILE A 185 -17.45 -19.04 -16.68
N ASP A 186 -16.44 -18.20 -16.85
CA ASP A 186 -15.90 -17.82 -18.16
C ASP A 186 -15.07 -18.97 -18.74
N TYR A 187 -14.11 -19.44 -17.94
CA TYR A 187 -13.32 -20.64 -18.27
C TYR A 187 -12.67 -21.24 -17.02
N ILE A 188 -12.19 -22.48 -17.14
CA ILE A 188 -11.35 -23.14 -16.14
C ILE A 188 -10.13 -23.71 -16.86
N HIS A 189 -8.94 -23.30 -16.40
CA HIS A 189 -7.67 -23.86 -16.81
C HIS A 189 -7.05 -24.66 -15.67
N THR A 190 -6.29 -25.70 -16.00
CA THR A 190 -5.61 -26.51 -15.00
C THR A 190 -4.17 -26.78 -15.41
N PHE A 191 -3.26 -26.74 -14.44
CA PHE A 191 -1.83 -26.90 -14.57
C PHE A 191 -1.35 -27.94 -13.56
N PRO A 192 -0.10 -28.38 -13.59
CA PRO A 192 0.37 -29.46 -12.70
C PRO A 192 0.20 -29.19 -11.21
N ILE A 193 0.28 -27.94 -10.76
CA ILE A 193 0.19 -27.57 -9.34
C ILE A 193 -0.95 -26.60 -9.03
N ASN A 194 -1.71 -26.14 -10.05
CA ASN A 194 -2.81 -25.20 -9.83
C ASN A 194 -3.98 -25.41 -10.80
N THR A 195 -5.14 -24.93 -10.38
CA THR A 195 -6.34 -24.85 -11.21
C THR A 195 -6.93 -23.45 -11.06
N GLU A 196 -7.16 -22.79 -12.20
CA GLU A 196 -7.63 -21.41 -12.30
C GLU A 196 -9.09 -21.39 -12.74
N VAL A 197 -9.96 -20.79 -11.94
CA VAL A 197 -11.38 -20.66 -12.25
C VAL A 197 -11.71 -19.19 -12.46
N VAL A 198 -11.92 -18.81 -13.69
CA VAL A 198 -12.27 -17.43 -14.04
C VAL A 198 -13.78 -17.30 -14.15
N THR A 199 -14.33 -16.35 -13.41
CA THR A 199 -15.77 -16.08 -13.32
C THR A 199 -16.08 -14.63 -13.67
N VAL A 200 -17.20 -14.41 -14.34
CA VAL A 200 -17.84 -13.09 -14.50
C VAL A 200 -18.92 -13.00 -13.43
N ARG A 201 -18.79 -12.02 -12.54
CA ARG A 201 -19.66 -11.83 -11.37
C ARG A 201 -20.36 -10.50 -11.46
N THR A 202 -21.68 -10.50 -11.44
CA THR A 202 -22.50 -9.30 -11.47
C THR A 202 -23.20 -9.10 -10.12
N PHE A 203 -23.14 -7.87 -9.64
CA PHE A 203 -23.79 -7.46 -8.41
C PHE A 203 -24.77 -6.32 -8.69
N ALA A 204 -25.83 -6.22 -7.90
CA ALA A 204 -26.65 -5.01 -7.86
C ALA A 204 -25.81 -3.85 -7.33
N SER A 205 -25.93 -2.66 -7.92
CA SER A 205 -25.31 -1.46 -7.33
C SER A 205 -26.15 -0.94 -6.17
N LYS A 206 -25.50 -0.31 -5.17
CA LYS A 206 -26.18 0.46 -4.14
C LYS A 206 -26.74 1.75 -4.74
N ALA A 207 -27.83 2.29 -4.18
CA ALA A 207 -28.52 3.48 -4.67
C ALA A 207 -27.58 4.73 -4.78
N LEU A 208 -26.59 4.83 -3.91
CA LEU A 208 -25.62 5.95 -3.89
C LEU A 208 -24.25 5.54 -4.46
N THR A 209 -24.20 4.56 -5.35
CA THR A 209 -22.93 4.18 -5.99
C THR A 209 -22.36 5.35 -6.82
N LYS A 210 -21.03 5.49 -6.76
CA LYS A 210 -20.29 6.46 -7.59
C LYS A 210 -19.78 5.84 -8.90
N LEU A 211 -19.90 4.52 -9.04
CA LEU A 211 -19.42 3.82 -10.23
C LEU A 211 -20.32 4.13 -11.44
N PRO A 212 -19.75 4.63 -12.57
CA PRO A 212 -20.53 4.92 -13.78
C PRO A 212 -21.37 3.75 -14.26
N ALA A 213 -20.80 2.53 -14.24
CA ALA A 213 -21.53 1.31 -14.61
C ALA A 213 -22.77 1.08 -13.74
N GLY A 214 -22.64 1.24 -12.42
CA GLY A 214 -23.75 1.08 -11.48
C GLY A 214 -24.81 2.15 -11.63
N GLN A 215 -24.41 3.40 -11.88
CA GLN A 215 -25.33 4.52 -12.12
C GLN A 215 -26.13 4.32 -13.42
N ALA A 216 -25.46 3.85 -14.46
CA ALA A 216 -26.09 3.70 -15.77
C ALA A 216 -27.01 2.47 -15.87
N THR A 217 -26.71 1.37 -15.18
CA THR A 217 -27.35 0.06 -15.40
C THR A 217 -27.96 -0.56 -14.15
N GLY A 218 -27.69 -0.04 -12.97
CA GLY A 218 -28.01 -0.67 -11.70
C GLY A 218 -27.18 -1.92 -11.40
N ASN A 219 -26.14 -2.19 -12.19
CA ASN A 219 -25.30 -3.38 -12.08
C ASN A 219 -23.81 -3.01 -12.11
N VAL A 220 -23.03 -3.79 -11.40
CA VAL A 220 -21.56 -3.76 -11.42
C VAL A 220 -21.08 -5.16 -11.73
N THR A 221 -20.39 -5.32 -12.87
CA THR A 221 -19.85 -6.60 -13.32
C THR A 221 -18.35 -6.62 -13.18
N LEU A 222 -17.81 -7.67 -12.57
CA LEU A 222 -16.39 -7.90 -12.31
C LEU A 222 -15.99 -9.24 -12.93
N LYS A 223 -14.76 -9.32 -13.45
CA LYS A 223 -14.17 -10.63 -13.78
C LYS A 223 -13.16 -10.96 -12.67
N MET A 224 -13.25 -12.17 -12.13
CA MET A 224 -12.43 -12.63 -11.01
C MET A 224 -11.83 -13.99 -11.33
N ASN A 225 -10.65 -14.24 -10.83
CA ASN A 225 -9.97 -15.53 -10.88
C ASN A 225 -9.85 -16.10 -9.48
N THR A 226 -10.27 -17.36 -9.30
CA THR A 226 -10.02 -18.15 -8.09
C THR A 226 -8.98 -19.22 -8.44
N SER A 227 -7.77 -19.05 -7.90
CA SER A 227 -6.62 -19.92 -8.11
C SER A 227 -6.49 -20.92 -6.98
N PHE A 228 -6.51 -22.22 -7.28
CA PHE A 228 -6.23 -23.32 -6.36
C PHE A 228 -4.79 -23.77 -6.55
N VAL A 229 -3.90 -23.47 -5.62
CA VAL A 229 -2.48 -23.82 -5.68
C VAL A 229 -2.18 -24.93 -4.67
N LEU A 230 -1.62 -26.05 -5.14
CA LEU A 230 -1.26 -27.19 -4.27
C LEU A 230 -0.06 -26.81 -3.40
N LEU A 231 -0.24 -26.89 -2.08
CA LEU A 231 0.86 -26.67 -1.15
C LEU A 231 1.90 -27.80 -1.21
N PRO A 232 3.20 -27.50 -1.02
CA PRO A 232 4.26 -28.51 -1.01
C PRO A 232 3.95 -29.68 -0.05
N LYS A 233 4.31 -30.90 -0.46
CA LYS A 233 4.14 -32.06 0.41
C LYS A 233 5.04 -31.95 1.63
N GLU A 234 6.30 -31.60 1.40
CA GLU A 234 7.29 -31.35 2.44
C GLU A 234 7.40 -29.85 2.69
N PRO A 235 6.85 -29.35 3.81
CA PRO A 235 6.93 -27.94 4.16
C PRO A 235 8.38 -27.46 4.30
N MET A 236 8.65 -26.22 3.93
CA MET A 236 9.95 -25.60 4.17
C MET A 236 10.17 -25.43 5.69
N LYS A 237 11.41 -25.54 6.16
CA LYS A 237 11.78 -25.11 7.52
C LYS A 237 11.46 -23.61 7.65
N PHE A 238 10.53 -23.27 8.54
CA PHE A 238 10.16 -21.87 8.75
C PHE A 238 11.27 -21.09 9.48
N ARG A 239 11.26 -19.77 9.34
CA ARG A 239 12.14 -18.85 10.06
C ARG A 239 11.29 -17.94 10.94
N THR A 240 11.60 -17.90 12.24
CA THR A 240 10.88 -17.08 13.22
C THR A 240 11.13 -15.59 12.92
N PHE A 241 10.09 -14.79 13.02
CA PHE A 241 10.13 -13.34 12.80
C PHE A 241 10.91 -12.62 13.91
N ASP A 242 11.64 -11.59 13.50
CA ASP A 242 12.31 -10.63 14.40
C ASP A 242 11.84 -9.21 14.02
N PRO A 243 11.24 -8.43 14.94
CA PRO A 243 10.73 -7.09 14.62
C PRO A 243 11.82 -6.08 14.24
N ARG A 244 13.10 -6.42 14.46
CA ARG A 244 14.26 -5.61 14.05
C ARG A 244 14.66 -5.83 12.59
N VAL A 245 13.97 -6.76 11.87
CA VAL A 245 14.19 -7.03 10.44
C VAL A 245 12.85 -7.13 9.72
N GLY A 246 12.65 -6.32 8.70
CA GLY A 246 11.35 -6.06 8.09
C GLY A 246 10.89 -7.13 7.09
N TYR A 247 10.32 -8.22 7.55
CA TYR A 247 9.70 -9.24 6.73
C TYR A 247 8.17 -9.27 6.90
N PHE A 248 7.44 -9.63 5.83
CA PHE A 248 6.05 -10.08 5.95
C PHE A 248 5.99 -11.40 6.69
N THR A 249 4.86 -11.69 7.33
CA THR A 249 4.71 -12.84 8.22
C THR A 249 3.41 -13.59 8.02
N GLU A 250 3.47 -14.91 8.27
CA GLU A 250 2.33 -15.74 8.62
C GLU A 250 2.30 -15.95 10.13
N GLU A 251 1.10 -16.07 10.72
CA GLU A 251 0.95 -16.19 12.17
C GLU A 251 0.07 -17.39 12.53
N PHE A 252 0.37 -18.05 13.65
CA PHE A 252 -0.42 -19.15 14.19
C PHE A 252 -0.18 -19.34 15.69
N ASN A 253 -1.15 -19.99 16.36
CA ASN A 253 -1.00 -20.43 17.73
C ASN A 253 -0.40 -21.83 17.76
N GLU A 254 0.71 -22.01 18.44
CA GLU A 254 1.37 -23.30 18.58
C GLU A 254 1.03 -23.92 19.94
N PHE A 255 0.66 -25.20 19.89
CA PHE A 255 0.48 -26.05 21.07
C PHE A 255 1.58 -27.12 21.08
N SER A 256 2.20 -27.34 22.20
CA SER A 256 3.24 -28.36 22.41
C SER A 256 3.17 -28.95 23.81
N ASP A 257 3.53 -30.22 23.97
CA ASP A 257 3.61 -30.87 25.28
C ASP A 257 4.58 -30.20 26.24
N ASN A 258 5.56 -29.44 25.69
CA ASN A 258 6.62 -28.80 26.46
C ASN A 258 6.37 -27.35 26.86
N GLN A 259 5.17 -26.79 26.57
CA GLN A 259 4.86 -25.40 26.91
C GLN A 259 3.84 -25.30 28.05
N GLN A 260 3.90 -24.20 28.82
CA GLN A 260 2.95 -23.91 29.88
C GLN A 260 1.89 -22.88 29.48
N GLU A 261 2.09 -22.22 28.35
CA GLU A 261 1.15 -21.27 27.71
C GLU A 261 1.17 -21.43 26.19
N VAL A 262 0.06 -21.13 25.55
CA VAL A 262 -0.01 -21.13 24.08
C VAL A 262 0.82 -20.00 23.51
N THR A 263 1.72 -20.33 22.61
CA THR A 263 2.61 -19.36 21.98
C THR A 263 2.05 -18.95 20.62
N ARG A 264 1.83 -17.62 20.42
CA ARG A 264 1.56 -17.07 19.10
C ARG A 264 2.87 -16.91 18.35
N LYS A 265 3.10 -17.75 17.36
CA LYS A 265 4.29 -17.68 16.50
C LYS A 265 4.04 -16.83 15.26
N LYS A 266 5.07 -16.08 14.88
CA LYS A 266 5.16 -15.35 13.61
C LYS A 266 6.35 -15.91 12.84
N VAL A 267 6.11 -16.26 11.58
CA VAL A 267 7.14 -16.79 10.69
C VAL A 267 7.24 -15.94 9.43
N VAL A 268 8.47 -15.68 8.97
CA VAL A 268 8.68 -14.77 7.83
C VAL A 268 8.30 -15.43 6.51
N THR A 269 7.79 -14.64 5.58
CA THR A 269 7.59 -15.10 4.21
C THR A 269 8.89 -14.97 3.42
N ARG A 270 9.30 -16.04 2.70
CA ARG A 270 10.50 -16.07 1.87
C ARG A 270 10.47 -17.24 0.89
N TYR A 271 11.24 -17.15 -0.19
CA TYR A 271 11.46 -18.32 -1.07
C TYR A 271 12.32 -19.37 -0.37
N ARG A 272 12.11 -20.64 -0.74
CA ARG A 272 13.00 -21.74 -0.35
C ARG A 272 14.28 -21.63 -1.17
N LEU A 273 15.39 -21.28 -0.50
CA LEU A 273 16.71 -21.23 -1.12
C LEU A 273 17.64 -22.22 -0.41
N VAL A 274 18.11 -23.23 -1.14
CA VAL A 274 19.00 -24.28 -0.63
C VAL A 274 20.28 -24.28 -1.49
N PRO A 275 21.46 -24.26 -0.90
CA PRO A 275 22.70 -24.33 -1.66
C PRO A 275 22.80 -25.62 -2.48
N LYS A 276 23.25 -25.51 -3.74
CA LYS A 276 23.46 -26.67 -4.63
C LYS A 276 24.68 -27.48 -4.18
N ASP A 277 25.67 -26.83 -3.59
CA ASP A 277 26.85 -27.43 -2.95
C ASP A 277 26.94 -26.91 -1.51
N ILE A 278 26.51 -27.73 -0.56
CA ILE A 278 26.48 -27.40 0.86
C ILE A 278 27.90 -27.27 1.44
N GLU A 279 28.83 -28.12 1.01
CA GLU A 279 30.20 -28.10 1.52
C GLU A 279 30.97 -26.87 1.04
N ALA A 280 30.81 -26.45 -0.22
CA ALA A 280 31.37 -25.20 -0.71
C ALA A 280 30.73 -24.00 0.03
N TYR A 281 29.41 -24.04 0.27
CA TYR A 281 28.71 -23.00 1.02
C TYR A 281 29.25 -22.87 2.46
N LYS A 282 29.49 -24.01 3.15
CA LYS A 282 30.09 -24.02 4.50
C LYS A 282 31.51 -23.43 4.53
N ARG A 283 32.26 -23.56 3.45
CA ARG A 283 33.60 -22.92 3.31
C ARG A 283 33.51 -21.42 3.02
N GLY A 284 32.29 -20.85 2.87
CA GLY A 284 32.09 -19.41 2.57
C GLY A 284 32.19 -19.07 1.07
N GLU A 285 32.17 -20.06 0.18
CA GLU A 285 32.14 -19.84 -1.25
C GLU A 285 30.73 -19.43 -1.73
N LEU A 286 30.64 -18.57 -2.75
CA LEU A 286 29.39 -18.26 -3.40
C LEU A 286 28.91 -19.42 -4.26
N VAL A 287 27.74 -19.97 -3.95
CA VAL A 287 27.15 -21.12 -4.65
C VAL A 287 25.82 -20.79 -5.31
N GLU A 288 25.45 -21.52 -6.36
CA GLU A 288 24.12 -21.42 -6.92
C GLU A 288 23.09 -22.11 -6.00
N PRO A 289 21.84 -21.64 -5.98
CA PRO A 289 20.76 -22.37 -5.32
C PRO A 289 20.34 -23.58 -6.17
N VAL A 290 19.78 -24.61 -5.51
CA VAL A 290 19.16 -25.77 -6.19
C VAL A 290 18.05 -25.31 -7.15
N LYS A 291 17.27 -24.31 -6.76
CA LYS A 291 16.22 -23.71 -7.60
C LYS A 291 16.42 -22.19 -7.60
N GLN A 292 16.72 -21.63 -8.76
CA GLN A 292 16.81 -20.19 -8.98
C GLN A 292 15.42 -19.54 -8.89
N ILE A 293 15.32 -18.37 -8.31
CA ILE A 293 14.12 -17.52 -8.35
C ILE A 293 14.07 -16.86 -9.74
N VAL A 294 13.03 -17.15 -10.52
CA VAL A 294 12.93 -16.63 -11.90
C VAL A 294 11.64 -15.86 -12.09
N TYR A 295 11.77 -14.63 -12.58
CA TYR A 295 10.64 -13.81 -13.02
C TYR A 295 10.57 -13.76 -14.53
N TYR A 296 9.37 -13.95 -15.08
CA TYR A 296 9.11 -13.77 -16.50
C TYR A 296 8.45 -12.43 -16.77
N ILE A 297 8.84 -11.77 -17.87
CA ILE A 297 8.22 -10.52 -18.29
C ILE A 297 7.01 -10.85 -19.17
N ASP A 298 5.84 -10.33 -18.80
CA ASP A 298 4.61 -10.44 -19.59
C ASP A 298 4.86 -9.99 -21.04
N PRO A 299 4.49 -10.79 -22.06
CA PRO A 299 4.62 -10.41 -23.48
C PRO A 299 3.86 -9.13 -23.84
N ALA A 300 2.84 -8.72 -23.06
CA ALA A 300 2.14 -7.45 -23.24
C ALA A 300 3.00 -6.22 -22.84
N THR A 301 4.14 -6.43 -22.18
CA THR A 301 5.04 -5.33 -21.81
C THR A 301 5.68 -4.70 -23.04
N PRO A 302 5.60 -3.36 -23.23
CA PRO A 302 6.29 -2.69 -24.31
C PRO A 302 7.79 -3.03 -24.36
N ALA A 303 8.31 -3.37 -25.53
CA ALA A 303 9.67 -3.91 -25.68
C ALA A 303 10.75 -3.00 -25.07
N LYS A 304 10.58 -1.66 -25.19
CA LYS A 304 11.54 -0.67 -24.67
C LYS A 304 11.67 -0.67 -23.14
N TRP A 305 10.66 -1.15 -22.39
CA TRP A 305 10.70 -1.17 -20.92
C TRP A 305 11.19 -2.50 -20.34
N ARG A 306 11.18 -3.60 -21.12
CA ARG A 306 11.59 -4.92 -20.64
C ARG A 306 13.02 -4.96 -20.08
N PRO A 307 14.04 -4.33 -20.71
CA PRO A 307 15.40 -4.34 -20.17
C PRO A 307 15.48 -3.75 -18.76
N TYR A 308 14.76 -2.66 -18.50
CA TYR A 308 14.78 -1.97 -17.21
C TYR A 308 14.05 -2.76 -16.12
N LEU A 309 12.92 -3.39 -16.46
CA LEU A 309 12.21 -4.29 -15.52
C LEU A 309 13.10 -5.48 -15.15
N LYS A 310 13.77 -6.10 -16.13
CA LYS A 310 14.71 -7.21 -15.87
C LYS A 310 15.88 -6.77 -15.00
N ALA A 311 16.49 -5.63 -15.30
CA ALA A 311 17.57 -5.08 -14.50
C ALA A 311 17.15 -4.86 -13.04
N GLY A 312 15.90 -4.38 -12.80
CA GLY A 312 15.37 -4.21 -11.44
C GLY A 312 15.23 -5.52 -10.67
N VAL A 313 14.90 -6.63 -11.34
CA VAL A 313 14.90 -7.97 -10.73
C VAL A 313 16.33 -8.40 -10.39
N GLU A 314 17.26 -8.25 -11.32
CA GLU A 314 18.63 -8.75 -11.22
C GLU A 314 19.50 -7.92 -10.27
N ASP A 315 19.11 -6.68 -9.96
CA ASP A 315 19.74 -5.83 -8.94
C ASP A 315 19.85 -6.54 -7.58
N TRP A 316 18.95 -7.46 -7.25
CA TRP A 316 18.92 -8.20 -5.98
C TRP A 316 20.04 -9.25 -5.85
N ASN A 317 20.74 -9.63 -6.93
CA ASN A 317 21.82 -10.63 -6.84
C ASN A 317 22.90 -10.18 -5.86
N VAL A 318 23.26 -8.89 -5.82
CA VAL A 318 24.26 -8.37 -4.88
C VAL A 318 23.85 -8.56 -3.41
N ALA A 319 22.56 -8.56 -3.14
CA ALA A 319 22.04 -8.84 -1.79
C ALA A 319 22.06 -10.35 -1.48
N PHE A 320 21.78 -11.21 -2.47
CA PHE A 320 21.90 -12.65 -2.32
C PHE A 320 23.34 -13.13 -2.15
N GLU A 321 24.32 -12.44 -2.74
CA GLU A 321 25.74 -12.71 -2.51
C GLU A 321 26.11 -12.52 -1.02
N ALA A 322 25.53 -11.53 -0.33
CA ALA A 322 25.72 -11.39 1.11
C ALA A 322 25.14 -12.57 1.91
N ALA A 323 24.19 -13.32 1.36
CA ALA A 323 23.66 -14.56 1.92
C ALA A 323 24.42 -15.82 1.47
N GLY A 324 25.47 -15.69 0.65
CA GLY A 324 26.28 -16.80 0.15
C GLY A 324 25.80 -17.40 -1.18
N PHE A 325 24.88 -16.76 -1.90
CA PHE A 325 24.35 -17.26 -3.16
C PHE A 325 24.75 -16.36 -4.35
N LYS A 326 25.24 -16.95 -5.42
CA LYS A 326 25.38 -16.35 -6.74
C LYS A 326 24.25 -16.79 -7.66
N ASN A 327 23.87 -15.96 -8.62
CA ASN A 327 22.80 -16.25 -9.59
C ASN A 327 21.49 -16.71 -8.91
N ALA A 328 21.16 -16.12 -7.76
CA ALA A 328 20.01 -16.54 -6.98
C ALA A 328 18.67 -16.14 -7.62
N ILE A 329 18.67 -15.00 -8.33
CA ILE A 329 17.47 -14.45 -8.96
C ILE A 329 17.80 -14.03 -10.41
N ALA A 330 16.84 -14.22 -11.31
CA ALA A 330 16.96 -13.83 -12.72
C ALA A 330 15.63 -13.39 -13.31
N ALA A 331 15.70 -12.54 -14.34
CA ALA A 331 14.53 -12.17 -15.14
C ALA A 331 14.69 -12.65 -16.59
N LYS A 332 13.60 -13.18 -17.16
CA LYS A 332 13.57 -13.73 -18.52
C LYS A 332 12.40 -13.15 -19.30
N ASP A 333 12.58 -12.99 -20.60
CA ASP A 333 11.45 -12.75 -21.47
C ASP A 333 10.56 -13.99 -21.53
N TRP A 334 9.25 -13.79 -21.70
CA TRP A 334 8.33 -14.92 -21.87
C TRP A 334 8.70 -15.69 -23.13
N PRO A 335 8.94 -17.00 -23.05
CA PRO A 335 9.36 -17.77 -24.22
C PRO A 335 8.19 -17.98 -25.20
N ASN A 336 8.50 -18.22 -26.45
CA ASN A 336 7.52 -18.64 -27.46
C ASN A 336 7.22 -20.15 -27.34
N ASP A 337 6.63 -20.53 -26.20
CA ASP A 337 6.27 -21.89 -25.85
C ASP A 337 4.79 -21.97 -25.52
N SER A 338 4.01 -22.63 -26.38
CA SER A 338 2.56 -22.77 -26.24
C SER A 338 2.14 -23.65 -25.05
N THR A 339 3.07 -24.36 -24.43
CA THR A 339 2.82 -25.17 -23.23
C THR A 339 2.91 -24.36 -21.94
N MET A 340 3.52 -23.17 -21.98
CA MET A 340 3.59 -22.25 -20.87
C MET A 340 2.38 -21.31 -20.83
N SER A 341 1.92 -20.98 -19.65
CA SER A 341 0.83 -20.03 -19.41
C SER A 341 1.21 -19.05 -18.30
N LEU A 342 0.83 -17.77 -18.46
CA LEU A 342 0.93 -16.75 -17.43
C LEU A 342 0.06 -17.06 -16.19
N GLU A 343 -0.83 -18.03 -16.28
CA GLU A 343 -1.70 -18.49 -15.19
C GLU A 343 -1.13 -19.70 -14.45
N ASP A 344 0.00 -20.26 -14.91
CA ASP A 344 0.64 -21.42 -14.27
C ASP A 344 1.47 -20.98 -13.06
N ALA A 345 1.07 -21.37 -11.86
CA ALA A 345 1.69 -20.99 -10.59
C ALA A 345 3.15 -21.49 -10.41
N ARG A 346 3.66 -22.28 -11.34
CA ARG A 346 5.09 -22.61 -11.37
C ARG A 346 5.98 -21.44 -11.79
N TYR A 347 5.40 -20.37 -12.36
CA TYR A 347 6.11 -19.23 -12.91
C TYR A 347 5.72 -17.94 -12.20
N SER A 348 6.69 -17.21 -11.65
CA SER A 348 6.48 -15.84 -11.19
C SER A 348 6.58 -14.89 -12.39
N VAL A 349 5.68 -13.91 -12.45
CA VAL A 349 5.50 -13.04 -13.63
C VAL A 349 5.35 -11.58 -13.24
N ILE A 350 6.02 -10.69 -13.98
CA ILE A 350 5.70 -9.25 -13.96
C ILE A 350 4.63 -9.02 -15.03
N ARG A 351 3.38 -8.85 -14.58
CA ARG A 351 2.19 -8.67 -15.41
C ARG A 351 2.04 -7.19 -15.80
N TYR A 352 1.89 -6.91 -17.09
CA TYR A 352 1.70 -5.55 -17.57
C TYR A 352 0.21 -5.24 -17.75
N LEU A 353 -0.30 -4.26 -17.00
CA LEU A 353 -1.72 -3.95 -16.92
C LEU A 353 -1.99 -2.56 -17.51
N ALA A 354 -2.91 -2.49 -18.47
CA ALA A 354 -3.39 -1.24 -19.04
C ALA A 354 -4.36 -0.57 -18.04
N SER A 355 -3.78 0.22 -17.13
CA SER A 355 -4.51 0.94 -16.09
C SER A 355 -4.06 2.40 -16.05
N ASP A 356 -5.00 3.29 -15.78
CA ASP A 356 -4.78 4.73 -15.52
C ASP A 356 -4.30 5.01 -14.08
N ILE A 357 -4.30 3.99 -13.22
CA ILE A 357 -3.83 4.09 -11.84
C ILE A 357 -2.31 4.22 -11.83
N PRO A 358 -1.75 5.29 -11.22
CA PRO A 358 -0.31 5.49 -11.13
C PRO A 358 0.29 4.67 -9.99
N ASN A 359 0.44 3.36 -10.18
CA ASN A 359 0.94 2.43 -9.16
C ASN A 359 1.67 1.22 -9.77
N ALA A 360 2.37 0.47 -8.94
CA ALA A 360 2.82 -0.91 -9.12
C ALA A 360 2.51 -1.68 -7.83
N TYR A 361 2.51 -3.02 -7.89
CA TYR A 361 2.16 -3.85 -6.73
C TYR A 361 2.87 -5.19 -6.79
N GLY A 362 3.70 -5.49 -5.78
CA GLY A 362 4.50 -6.71 -5.67
C GLY A 362 3.94 -7.72 -4.65
N PRO A 363 2.84 -8.43 -4.94
CA PRO A 363 2.29 -9.46 -4.05
C PRO A 363 3.04 -10.78 -4.19
N HIS A 364 2.90 -11.63 -3.19
CA HIS A 364 3.31 -13.03 -3.26
C HIS A 364 2.22 -13.95 -2.69
N CYS A 365 2.26 -15.22 -3.09
CA CYS A 365 1.46 -16.30 -2.53
C CYS A 365 2.38 -17.17 -1.66
N SER A 366 2.07 -17.28 -0.37
CA SER A 366 2.87 -18.03 0.59
C SER A 366 2.13 -19.26 1.13
N ASP A 367 2.89 -20.29 1.47
CA ASP A 367 2.40 -21.41 2.26
C ASP A 367 2.24 -20.97 3.72
N PRO A 368 1.04 -20.85 4.26
CA PRO A 368 0.83 -20.35 5.61
C PRO A 368 1.47 -21.22 6.68
N ARG A 369 1.82 -22.49 6.37
CA ARG A 369 2.51 -23.37 7.31
C ARG A 369 3.92 -22.91 7.65
N THR A 370 4.61 -22.23 6.72
CA THR A 370 6.05 -21.99 6.79
C THR A 370 6.47 -20.59 6.33
N GLY A 371 5.57 -19.85 5.68
CA GLY A 371 5.90 -18.62 4.97
C GLY A 371 6.67 -18.87 3.66
N GLU A 372 6.71 -20.12 3.12
CA GLU A 372 7.37 -20.36 1.83
C GLU A 372 6.62 -19.65 0.71
N ILE A 373 7.28 -18.73 0.02
CA ILE A 373 6.71 -18.08 -1.16
C ILE A 373 6.72 -19.07 -2.31
N LEU A 374 5.54 -19.33 -2.88
CA LEU A 374 5.32 -20.31 -3.92
C LEU A 374 5.38 -19.67 -5.32
N GLU A 375 4.77 -18.49 -5.47
CA GLU A 375 4.74 -17.74 -6.70
C GLU A 375 4.47 -16.24 -6.42
N SER A 376 4.75 -15.39 -7.41
CA SER A 376 4.42 -13.97 -7.35
C SER A 376 3.98 -13.45 -8.72
N HIS A 377 2.88 -12.72 -8.75
CA HIS A 377 2.40 -11.99 -9.92
C HIS A 377 2.46 -10.48 -9.65
N VAL A 378 3.59 -9.87 -10.00
CA VAL A 378 3.78 -8.41 -9.85
C VAL A 378 2.85 -7.69 -10.81
N GLY A 379 2.00 -6.80 -10.32
CA GLY A 379 1.14 -5.95 -11.13
C GLY A 379 1.87 -4.67 -11.53
N TRP A 380 2.19 -4.52 -12.82
CA TRP A 380 2.80 -3.33 -13.37
C TRP A 380 1.78 -2.52 -14.14
N TYR A 381 1.35 -1.36 -13.60
CA TYR A 381 0.34 -0.51 -14.25
C TYR A 381 1.00 0.47 -15.20
N HIS A 382 0.41 0.63 -16.39
CA HIS A 382 0.96 1.51 -17.43
C HIS A 382 1.21 2.94 -16.92
N ASN A 383 0.29 3.47 -16.12
CA ASN A 383 0.34 4.86 -15.65
C ASN A 383 1.31 5.10 -14.46
N VAL A 384 2.08 4.10 -14.02
CA VAL A 384 3.15 4.31 -13.04
C VAL A 384 4.16 5.37 -13.52
N MET A 385 4.34 5.50 -14.83
CA MET A 385 5.22 6.49 -15.43
C MET A 385 4.84 7.94 -15.10
N GLN A 386 3.54 8.23 -14.97
CA GLN A 386 3.07 9.55 -14.52
C GLN A 386 3.52 9.84 -13.09
N LEU A 387 3.45 8.86 -12.21
CA LEU A 387 3.91 8.99 -10.82
C LEU A 387 5.42 9.25 -10.76
N LEU A 388 6.18 8.47 -11.51
CA LEU A 388 7.63 8.59 -11.60
C LEU A 388 8.06 9.95 -12.15
N HIS A 389 7.41 10.43 -13.20
CA HIS A 389 7.63 11.77 -13.75
C HIS A 389 7.38 12.84 -12.68
N SER A 390 6.25 12.74 -11.96
CA SER A 390 5.86 13.73 -10.95
C SER A 390 6.86 13.80 -9.79
N TRP A 391 7.29 12.67 -9.27
CA TRP A 391 8.27 12.63 -8.19
C TRP A 391 9.61 13.18 -8.63
N TYR A 392 10.13 12.70 -9.76
CA TYR A 392 11.46 13.06 -10.20
C TYR A 392 11.57 14.53 -10.59
N GLN A 393 10.56 15.08 -11.29
CA GLN A 393 10.55 16.50 -11.67
C GLN A 393 10.60 17.42 -10.45
N VAL A 394 9.84 17.10 -9.40
CA VAL A 394 9.77 17.96 -8.19
C VAL A 394 10.96 17.76 -7.25
N GLN A 395 11.50 16.55 -7.15
CA GLN A 395 12.58 16.26 -6.21
C GLN A 395 13.98 16.44 -6.83
N ALA A 396 14.14 16.13 -8.11
CA ALA A 396 15.43 16.18 -8.79
C ALA A 396 15.54 17.22 -9.92
N GLY A 397 14.45 17.88 -10.31
CA GLY A 397 14.43 18.81 -11.45
C GLY A 397 15.41 19.98 -11.34
N CYS A 398 15.84 20.36 -10.12
CA CYS A 398 16.88 21.37 -9.93
C CYS A 398 18.30 20.86 -10.25
N VAL A 399 18.55 19.57 -10.06
CA VAL A 399 19.88 18.96 -10.15
C VAL A 399 20.08 18.14 -11.43
N ASP A 400 18.98 17.62 -12.01
CA ASP A 400 19.01 16.87 -13.27
C ASP A 400 18.22 17.59 -14.38
N LYS A 401 18.93 18.08 -15.38
CA LYS A 401 18.32 18.78 -16.51
C LYS A 401 17.39 17.90 -17.36
N ARG A 402 17.56 16.58 -17.33
CA ARG A 402 16.70 15.64 -18.05
C ARG A 402 15.25 15.66 -17.53
N ALA A 403 15.05 16.08 -16.26
CA ALA A 403 13.73 16.24 -15.65
C ALA A 403 13.01 17.55 -16.00
N GLN A 404 13.67 18.46 -16.75
CA GLN A 404 13.16 19.82 -17.04
C GLN A 404 12.32 19.88 -18.33
N LYS A 405 11.44 18.91 -18.55
CA LYS A 405 10.56 18.81 -19.73
C LYS A 405 9.28 18.03 -19.43
N PRO A 406 8.23 18.20 -20.24
CA PRO A 406 6.92 17.57 -19.99
C PRO A 406 6.94 16.05 -20.18
N GLU A 407 7.84 15.52 -20.98
CA GLU A 407 7.99 14.08 -21.23
C GLU A 407 9.48 13.72 -21.12
N PHE A 408 9.80 12.72 -20.29
CA PHE A 408 11.19 12.27 -20.15
C PHE A 408 11.60 11.40 -21.35
N ASP A 409 12.91 11.39 -21.67
CA ASP A 409 13.43 10.43 -22.63
C ASP A 409 13.33 8.98 -22.09
N ASP A 410 13.40 8.02 -23.01
CA ASP A 410 13.26 6.60 -22.68
C ASP A 410 14.36 6.10 -21.74
N GLU A 411 15.55 6.67 -21.78
CA GLU A 411 16.66 6.32 -20.87
C GLU A 411 16.32 6.71 -19.43
N LEU A 412 15.97 7.98 -19.18
CA LEU A 412 15.61 8.44 -17.83
C LEU A 412 14.40 7.70 -17.32
N MET A 413 13.32 7.60 -18.12
CA MET A 413 12.11 6.90 -17.70
C MET A 413 12.42 5.41 -17.43
N GLY A 414 13.30 4.79 -18.21
CA GLY A 414 13.74 3.42 -18.01
C GLY A 414 14.47 3.22 -16.67
N GLN A 415 15.36 4.13 -16.28
CA GLN A 415 16.03 4.07 -14.97
C GLN A 415 15.04 4.26 -13.81
N LEU A 416 14.02 5.10 -13.97
CA LEU A 416 12.94 5.26 -13.01
C LEU A 416 12.09 3.98 -12.89
N ILE A 417 11.80 3.31 -14.01
CA ILE A 417 11.14 2.00 -14.06
C ILE A 417 11.98 0.94 -13.34
N ARG A 418 13.30 0.89 -13.57
CA ARG A 418 14.22 -0.01 -12.89
C ARG A 418 14.19 0.19 -11.37
N PHE A 419 14.18 1.43 -10.90
CA PHE A 419 14.05 1.76 -9.48
C PHE A 419 12.78 1.13 -8.87
N VAL A 420 11.61 1.35 -9.46
CA VAL A 420 10.35 0.78 -8.94
C VAL A 420 10.33 -0.73 -9.10
N SER A 421 10.87 -1.28 -10.20
CA SER A 421 10.99 -2.74 -10.37
C SER A 421 11.80 -3.37 -9.24
N SER A 422 12.97 -2.79 -8.89
CA SER A 422 13.78 -3.27 -7.76
C SER A 422 13.00 -3.24 -6.44
N HIS A 423 12.22 -2.17 -6.21
CA HIS A 423 11.39 -2.02 -5.01
C HIS A 423 10.28 -3.10 -4.93
N GLU A 424 9.48 -3.25 -6.00
CA GLU A 424 8.39 -4.23 -6.04
C GLU A 424 8.90 -5.68 -5.90
N ILE A 425 10.04 -5.98 -6.51
CA ILE A 425 10.68 -7.29 -6.33
C ILE A 425 11.08 -7.51 -4.87
N GLY A 426 11.56 -6.50 -4.15
CA GLY A 426 11.82 -6.60 -2.71
C GLY A 426 10.61 -7.09 -1.91
N HIS A 427 9.41 -6.60 -2.22
CA HIS A 427 8.19 -7.12 -1.60
C HIS A 427 7.91 -8.58 -1.93
N THR A 428 8.18 -8.98 -3.15
CA THR A 428 8.00 -10.39 -3.56
C THR A 428 9.06 -11.32 -2.97
N LEU A 429 10.16 -10.78 -2.43
CA LEU A 429 11.15 -11.52 -1.63
C LEU A 429 10.81 -11.56 -0.14
N GLY A 430 9.66 -11.06 0.25
CA GLY A 430 9.18 -11.05 1.63
C GLY A 430 9.48 -9.78 2.41
N LEU A 431 10.15 -8.78 1.83
CA LEU A 431 10.55 -7.57 2.54
C LEU A 431 9.40 -6.55 2.64
N ARG A 432 9.27 -5.95 3.82
CA ARG A 432 8.40 -4.80 4.09
C ARG A 432 9.11 -3.49 3.81
N HIS A 433 8.37 -2.41 3.73
CA HIS A 433 8.97 -1.08 3.69
C HIS A 433 9.86 -0.83 4.92
N ASN A 434 11.04 -0.26 4.67
CA ASN A 434 11.91 0.30 5.71
C ASN A 434 11.96 1.82 5.60
N MET A 435 10.88 2.49 6.06
CA MET A 435 10.76 3.95 6.00
C MET A 435 11.82 4.67 6.86
N GLY A 436 12.52 3.93 7.71
CA GLY A 436 13.58 4.48 8.56
C GLY A 436 14.98 4.45 7.96
N ALA A 437 15.17 3.84 6.79
CA ALA A 437 16.50 3.63 6.24
C ALA A 437 17.23 4.93 5.87
N SER A 438 16.51 5.97 5.43
CA SER A 438 17.08 7.27 5.10
C SER A 438 17.53 8.07 6.31
N SER A 439 16.91 7.87 7.49
CA SER A 439 17.28 8.58 8.72
C SER A 439 18.69 8.27 9.23
N ALA A 440 19.27 7.15 8.78
CA ALA A 440 20.65 6.76 9.11
C ALA A 440 21.71 7.63 8.42
N THR A 441 21.32 8.48 7.47
CA THR A 441 22.25 9.33 6.70
C THR A 441 22.21 10.76 7.23
N PRO A 442 23.33 11.31 7.75
CA PRO A 442 23.36 12.72 8.14
C PRO A 442 23.02 13.65 6.95
N VAL A 443 22.20 14.66 7.16
CA VAL A 443 21.72 15.58 6.11
C VAL A 443 22.88 16.18 5.30
N GLU A 444 24.02 16.50 5.94
CA GLU A 444 25.19 17.07 5.25
C GLU A 444 25.82 16.08 4.27
N LYS A 445 25.73 14.77 4.55
CA LYS A 445 26.26 13.74 3.68
C LYS A 445 25.41 13.57 2.41
N LEU A 446 24.15 13.93 2.45
CA LEU A 446 23.28 13.96 1.28
C LEU A 446 23.72 15.00 0.23
N ARG A 447 24.56 15.99 0.62
CA ARG A 447 25.17 17.02 -0.23
C ARG A 447 26.66 16.80 -0.50
N ASP A 448 27.28 15.86 0.17
CA ASP A 448 28.68 15.46 -0.06
C ASP A 448 28.71 14.48 -1.24
N LYS A 449 29.08 14.97 -2.41
CA LYS A 449 29.10 14.20 -3.65
C LYS A 449 29.86 12.87 -3.52
N ALA A 450 31.09 12.92 -2.99
CA ALA A 450 31.92 11.73 -2.88
C ALA A 450 31.26 10.67 -2.01
N TRP A 451 30.71 11.09 -0.86
CA TRP A 451 30.08 10.20 0.08
C TRP A 451 28.76 9.63 -0.47
N VAL A 452 27.86 10.49 -0.99
CA VAL A 452 26.51 10.03 -1.40
C VAL A 452 26.53 9.19 -2.69
N GLU A 453 27.49 9.40 -3.57
CA GLU A 453 27.66 8.57 -4.77
C GLU A 453 28.24 7.18 -4.45
N GLU A 454 28.97 7.04 -3.34
CA GLU A 454 29.50 5.78 -2.84
C GLU A 454 28.46 5.02 -2.00
N HIS A 455 27.80 5.71 -1.04
CA HIS A 455 26.96 5.09 -0.02
C HIS A 455 25.44 5.16 -0.30
N GLY A 456 25.03 5.97 -1.31
CA GLY A 456 23.60 6.26 -1.57
C GLY A 456 22.97 7.17 -0.50
N HIS A 457 21.84 7.77 -0.83
CA HIS A 457 21.13 8.70 0.07
C HIS A 457 20.23 7.96 1.07
N THR A 458 19.92 6.70 0.85
CA THR A 458 19.21 5.79 1.78
C THR A 458 19.93 4.47 1.89
N ALA A 459 19.76 3.76 3.01
CA ALA A 459 20.33 2.45 3.22
C ALA A 459 19.52 1.30 2.59
N SER A 460 18.33 1.57 2.03
CA SER A 460 17.44 0.54 1.50
C SER A 460 16.64 1.01 0.29
N ILE A 461 16.47 0.13 -0.71
CA ILE A 461 15.53 0.32 -1.81
C ILE A 461 14.06 0.20 -1.32
N MET A 462 13.84 -0.46 -0.18
CA MET A 462 12.51 -0.61 0.43
C MET A 462 12.06 0.62 1.21
N ASP A 463 12.87 1.67 1.24
CA ASP A 463 12.52 2.99 1.75
C ASP A 463 11.74 3.79 0.69
N TYR A 464 10.78 4.58 1.13
CA TYR A 464 10.15 5.59 0.26
C TYR A 464 10.95 6.90 0.25
N ALA A 465 12.27 6.84 0.36
CA ALA A 465 13.16 7.99 0.25
C ALA A 465 13.02 8.73 -1.11
N ARG A 466 12.57 8.00 -2.13
CA ARG A 466 12.43 8.48 -3.50
C ARG A 466 13.77 9.00 -4.02
N PHE A 467 13.91 10.32 -4.27
CA PHE A 467 15.12 10.89 -4.84
C PHE A 467 15.75 11.89 -3.88
N ASN A 468 17.06 12.08 -3.98
CA ASN A 468 17.80 12.99 -3.10
C ASN A 468 17.42 14.47 -3.35
N TYR A 469 16.29 14.89 -2.76
CA TYR A 469 15.80 16.27 -2.84
C TYR A 469 16.62 17.28 -2.01
N VAL A 470 17.53 16.79 -1.17
CA VAL A 470 18.45 17.63 -0.37
C VAL A 470 19.60 18.18 -1.22
N ALA A 471 20.01 17.40 -2.23
CA ALA A 471 21.04 17.82 -3.19
C ALA A 471 20.72 19.18 -3.84
N GLN A 472 21.72 20.03 -3.98
CA GLN A 472 21.59 21.33 -4.59
C GLN A 472 22.32 21.35 -5.94
N PRO A 473 21.96 22.23 -6.90
CA PRO A 473 22.66 22.32 -8.19
C PRO A 473 24.16 22.50 -8.07
N GLU A 474 24.58 23.25 -7.07
CA GLU A 474 26.00 23.52 -6.79
C GLU A 474 26.80 22.31 -6.30
N ASP A 475 26.13 21.26 -5.82
CA ASP A 475 26.78 20.04 -5.30
C ASP A 475 27.27 19.13 -6.42
N ASN A 476 26.74 19.27 -7.64
CA ASN A 476 27.06 18.50 -8.84
C ASN A 476 26.98 16.97 -8.64
N ILE A 477 26.01 16.51 -7.85
CA ILE A 477 25.76 15.09 -7.57
C ILE A 477 25.19 14.43 -8.82
N SER A 478 25.77 13.28 -9.21
CA SER A 478 25.28 12.49 -10.33
C SER A 478 24.10 11.60 -9.97
N GLU A 479 23.54 10.90 -10.96
CA GLU A 479 22.46 9.92 -10.78
C GLU A 479 22.73 8.92 -9.65
N LYS A 480 24.01 8.55 -9.43
CA LYS A 480 24.39 7.61 -8.35
C LYS A 480 24.01 8.08 -6.96
N GLY A 481 24.08 9.39 -6.70
CA GLY A 481 23.70 9.96 -5.40
C GLY A 481 22.27 10.50 -5.36
N ILE A 482 21.53 10.47 -6.49
CA ILE A 482 20.13 10.92 -6.58
C ILE A 482 19.16 9.77 -6.51
N PHE A 483 19.45 8.63 -7.17
CA PHE A 483 18.58 7.46 -7.23
C PHE A 483 18.84 6.51 -6.06
N PRO A 484 17.79 5.92 -5.45
CA PRO A 484 17.95 4.80 -4.54
C PRO A 484 18.31 3.53 -5.31
N ARG A 485 19.07 2.64 -4.68
CA ARG A 485 19.47 1.32 -5.20
C ARG A 485 19.53 0.32 -4.05
N ILE A 486 19.68 -0.97 -4.36
CA ILE A 486 19.98 -2.02 -3.37
C ILE A 486 21.19 -1.59 -2.55
N ASN A 487 21.04 -1.55 -1.22
CA ASN A 487 22.06 -0.99 -0.34
C ASN A 487 22.27 -1.82 0.96
N ASP A 488 22.90 -1.22 1.95
CA ASP A 488 23.41 -1.91 3.15
C ASP A 488 22.30 -2.68 3.90
N TYR A 489 21.15 -2.05 4.13
CA TYR A 489 20.04 -2.71 4.78
C TYR A 489 19.48 -3.87 3.95
N ASP A 490 19.34 -3.68 2.64
CA ASP A 490 18.81 -4.71 1.75
C ASP A 490 19.69 -5.96 1.75
N LYS A 491 21.02 -5.76 1.65
CA LYS A 491 22.01 -6.85 1.77
C LYS A 491 21.92 -7.56 3.10
N TRP A 492 21.76 -6.80 4.18
CA TRP A 492 21.58 -7.34 5.52
C TRP A 492 20.28 -8.12 5.64
N ALA A 493 19.16 -7.55 5.22
CA ALA A 493 17.85 -8.19 5.31
C ALA A 493 17.80 -9.50 4.51
N ILE A 494 18.36 -9.51 3.29
CA ILE A 494 18.46 -10.74 2.49
C ILE A 494 19.42 -11.75 3.14
N ASN A 495 20.57 -11.30 3.66
CA ASN A 495 21.46 -12.19 4.42
C ASN A 495 20.72 -12.82 5.60
N TRP A 496 20.03 -12.02 6.41
CA TRP A 496 19.24 -12.50 7.55
C TRP A 496 18.12 -13.45 7.11
N GLY A 497 17.38 -13.15 6.07
CA GLY A 497 16.23 -13.91 5.63
C GLY A 497 16.57 -15.17 4.82
N TYR A 498 17.68 -15.19 4.08
CA TYR A 498 17.99 -16.24 3.10
C TYR A 498 19.27 -17.03 3.37
N ARG A 499 20.14 -16.58 4.29
CA ARG A 499 21.30 -17.39 4.68
C ARG A 499 20.84 -18.79 5.11
N TYR A 500 21.50 -19.80 4.57
CA TYR A 500 21.22 -21.20 4.89
C TYR A 500 22.03 -21.63 6.10
N PHE A 501 21.41 -22.32 7.07
CA PHE A 501 22.05 -22.83 8.27
C PHE A 501 21.98 -24.37 8.27
N PRO A 502 22.94 -25.04 7.63
CA PRO A 502 22.90 -26.49 7.49
C PRO A 502 23.00 -27.25 8.80
N ASP A 503 23.66 -26.64 9.79
CA ASP A 503 23.98 -27.30 11.07
C ASP A 503 22.93 -26.95 12.17
N ALA A 504 22.02 -26.01 11.94
CA ALA A 504 20.93 -25.71 12.88
C ALA A 504 19.88 -26.83 12.87
N LYS A 505 19.64 -27.44 14.03
CA LYS A 505 18.72 -28.59 14.17
C LYS A 505 17.28 -28.23 13.81
N ASP A 506 16.82 -27.10 14.35
CA ASP A 506 15.44 -26.63 14.25
C ASP A 506 15.34 -25.10 14.07
N ALA A 507 14.13 -24.58 14.01
CA ALA A 507 13.89 -23.16 13.85
C ALA A 507 14.24 -22.36 15.12
N GLU A 508 14.25 -22.97 16.29
CA GLU A 508 14.58 -22.27 17.54
C GLU A 508 16.09 -22.07 17.66
N GLU A 509 16.90 -23.07 17.34
CA GLU A 509 18.36 -22.91 17.28
C GLU A 509 18.76 -21.85 16.25
N GLU A 510 18.10 -21.87 15.07
CA GLU A 510 18.30 -20.86 14.04
C GLU A 510 17.92 -19.46 14.54
N ARG A 511 16.82 -19.30 15.27
CA ARG A 511 16.39 -18.04 15.88
C ARG A 511 17.44 -17.47 16.83
N LEU A 512 18.05 -18.30 17.66
CA LEU A 512 19.09 -17.87 18.60
C LEU A 512 20.37 -17.41 17.87
N ILE A 513 20.75 -18.08 16.79
CA ILE A 513 21.88 -17.66 15.93
C ILE A 513 21.56 -16.30 15.31
N LEU A 514 20.39 -16.16 14.70
CA LEU A 514 19.94 -14.92 14.05
C LEU A 514 19.84 -13.75 15.04
N ASN A 515 19.36 -13.99 16.27
CA ASN A 515 19.32 -12.97 17.31
C ASN A 515 20.71 -12.39 17.60
N LYS A 516 21.72 -13.26 17.77
CA LYS A 516 23.11 -12.83 17.99
C LYS A 516 23.65 -12.04 16.80
N MET A 517 23.37 -12.50 15.58
CA MET A 517 23.75 -11.79 14.35
C MET A 517 23.10 -10.42 14.28
N THR A 518 21.82 -10.31 14.62
CA THR A 518 21.07 -9.05 14.60
C THR A 518 21.66 -8.05 15.59
N ILE A 519 21.91 -8.49 16.85
CA ILE A 519 22.54 -7.65 17.87
C ILE A 519 23.90 -7.13 17.42
N ALA A 520 24.73 -8.01 16.86
CA ALA A 520 26.05 -7.63 16.36
C ALA A 520 25.95 -6.61 15.21
N LYS A 521 25.05 -6.88 14.26
CA LYS A 521 24.88 -6.05 13.05
C LYS A 521 24.38 -4.65 13.36
N LEU A 522 23.40 -4.52 14.26
CA LEU A 522 22.88 -3.22 14.68
C LEU A 522 23.91 -2.37 15.45
N LYS A 523 24.92 -3.00 16.08
CA LYS A 523 26.04 -2.29 16.71
C LYS A 523 27.05 -1.72 15.72
N GLU A 524 27.15 -2.28 14.51
CA GLU A 524 28.08 -1.83 13.49
C GLU A 524 27.69 -0.47 12.91
N SER A 525 26.40 -0.28 12.59
CA SER A 525 25.93 0.96 11.94
C SER A 525 24.41 1.10 12.05
N PRO A 526 23.91 2.33 12.21
CA PRO A 526 22.49 2.63 12.12
C PRO A 526 21.90 2.33 10.73
N ARG A 527 22.71 2.19 9.70
CA ARG A 527 22.27 1.83 8.33
C ARG A 527 21.65 0.43 8.23
N TYR A 528 21.77 -0.40 9.27
CA TYR A 528 21.14 -1.73 9.34
C TYR A 528 19.83 -1.73 10.13
N TRP A 529 19.39 -0.57 10.64
CA TRP A 529 18.16 -0.44 11.40
C TRP A 529 16.92 -0.56 10.52
N PHE A 530 15.87 -1.16 11.07
CA PHE A 530 14.56 -1.28 10.46
C PHE A 530 13.55 -0.34 11.14
N GLY A 531 13.10 0.68 10.44
CA GLY A 531 12.16 1.68 10.95
C GLY A 531 10.68 1.39 10.66
N GLY A 532 10.36 0.32 9.94
CA GLY A 532 8.96 -0.04 9.61
C GLY A 532 8.21 0.99 8.78
N GLU A 533 6.89 0.98 8.87
CA GLU A 533 5.97 1.77 8.04
C GLU A 533 5.38 3.01 8.77
N GLY A 534 6.08 3.54 9.76
CA GLY A 534 5.78 4.82 10.40
C GLY A 534 4.45 4.90 11.16
N SER A 535 3.86 3.77 11.56
CA SER A 535 2.55 3.72 12.22
C SER A 535 2.53 4.35 13.62
N ASP A 536 3.71 4.52 14.26
CA ASP A 536 3.82 4.82 15.68
C ASP A 536 4.33 6.23 15.99
N ASN A 537 4.22 7.14 15.00
CA ASN A 537 4.66 8.53 15.14
C ASN A 537 6.18 8.68 15.39
N ASP A 538 6.98 7.75 14.85
CA ASP A 538 8.44 7.82 14.88
C ASP A 538 8.93 8.80 13.80
N PRO A 539 9.61 9.91 14.18
CA PRO A 539 10.13 10.87 13.21
C PRO A 539 11.26 10.33 12.33
N HIS A 540 11.87 9.20 12.71
CA HIS A 540 12.90 8.56 11.89
C HIS A 540 12.33 7.61 10.82
N ALA A 541 11.03 7.25 10.91
CA ALA A 541 10.40 6.29 10.01
C ALA A 541 9.21 6.93 9.27
N GLN A 542 9.50 7.83 8.35
CA GLN A 542 8.49 8.56 7.59
C GLN A 542 8.63 8.28 6.08
N THR A 543 7.54 8.40 5.35
CA THR A 543 7.56 8.27 3.89
C THR A 543 8.08 9.54 3.23
N GLU A 544 9.00 9.42 2.32
CA GLU A 544 9.61 10.49 1.51
C GLU A 544 10.41 11.54 2.32
N ASP A 545 10.84 11.21 3.54
CA ASP A 545 11.81 12.00 4.29
C ASP A 545 13.26 11.58 3.97
N LEU A 546 14.21 12.42 4.30
CA LEU A 546 15.64 12.17 4.15
C LEU A 546 16.43 12.72 5.32
N GLY A 547 17.43 11.96 5.71
CA GLY A 547 18.43 12.38 6.69
C GLY A 547 17.96 12.34 8.13
N ASP A 548 18.90 12.65 9.02
CA ASP A 548 18.75 12.60 10.47
C ASP A 548 18.07 13.84 11.08
N ASP A 549 17.78 14.87 10.27
CA ASP A 549 17.16 16.13 10.71
C ASP A 549 16.12 16.61 9.69
N ALA A 550 14.85 16.35 9.98
CA ALA A 550 13.74 16.70 9.10
C ALA A 550 13.63 18.20 8.80
N MET A 551 13.97 19.08 9.75
CA MET A 551 13.93 20.54 9.54
C MET A 551 14.99 20.98 8.56
N LYS A 552 16.22 20.50 8.72
CA LYS A 552 17.34 20.82 7.87
C LYS A 552 17.20 20.27 6.46
N ALA A 553 16.76 19.01 6.34
CA ALA A 553 16.45 18.39 5.05
C ALA A 553 15.34 19.17 4.32
N SER A 554 14.29 19.56 5.05
CA SER A 554 13.18 20.35 4.51
C SER A 554 13.61 21.75 4.07
N ASP A 555 14.56 22.41 4.77
CA ASP A 555 15.10 23.71 4.36
C ASP A 555 15.78 23.61 2.98
N TYR A 556 16.57 22.55 2.73
CA TYR A 556 17.17 22.31 1.42
C TYR A 556 16.12 21.98 0.35
N GLY A 557 15.13 21.14 0.70
CA GLY A 557 14.02 20.84 -0.19
C GLY A 557 13.23 22.09 -0.58
N ILE A 558 12.88 22.96 0.39
CA ILE A 558 12.19 24.24 0.13
C ILE A 558 13.05 25.15 -0.73
N LYS A 559 14.37 25.19 -0.53
CA LYS A 559 15.29 25.97 -1.38
C LYS A 559 15.18 25.52 -2.85
N ASN A 560 15.07 24.21 -3.09
CA ASN A 560 14.85 23.65 -4.43
C ASN A 560 13.42 23.98 -4.94
N LEU A 561 12.37 23.80 -4.15
CA LEU A 561 11.00 24.14 -4.57
C LEU A 561 10.85 25.61 -4.96
N LYS A 562 11.52 26.53 -4.27
CA LYS A 562 11.57 27.96 -4.64
C LYS A 562 12.20 28.23 -6.00
N ARG A 563 13.12 27.36 -6.47
CA ARG A 563 13.67 27.41 -7.81
C ARG A 563 12.70 26.80 -8.83
N ILE A 564 12.13 25.63 -8.48
CA ILE A 564 11.23 24.85 -9.35
C ILE A 564 9.96 25.64 -9.67
N VAL A 565 9.31 26.25 -8.68
CA VAL A 565 8.06 27.00 -8.88
C VAL A 565 8.17 28.08 -9.94
N LYS A 566 9.38 28.67 -10.11
CA LYS A 566 9.64 29.67 -11.13
C LYS A 566 9.83 29.08 -12.53
N LYS A 567 10.18 27.78 -12.61
CA LYS A 567 10.59 27.12 -13.84
C LYS A 567 9.55 26.15 -14.43
N ILE A 568 8.61 25.70 -13.63
CA ILE A 568 7.60 24.74 -14.09
C ILE A 568 6.75 25.22 -15.28
N PRO A 569 6.47 26.52 -15.51
CA PRO A 569 5.81 26.94 -16.74
C PRO A 569 6.63 26.65 -18.01
N GLU A 570 7.97 26.82 -17.93
CA GLU A 570 8.88 26.52 -19.01
C GLU A 570 9.01 25.01 -19.23
N TRP A 571 9.18 24.25 -18.13
CA TRP A 571 9.40 22.79 -18.17
C TRP A 571 8.17 22.01 -18.62
N ASN A 572 6.96 22.52 -18.37
CA ASN A 572 5.70 21.86 -18.68
C ASN A 572 4.94 22.55 -19.83
N TYR A 573 5.66 23.36 -20.62
CA TYR A 573 5.06 23.98 -21.79
C TYR A 573 4.74 22.93 -22.87
N LYS A 574 3.48 22.92 -23.32
CA LYS A 574 3.01 22.13 -24.45
C LYS A 574 2.07 22.99 -25.27
N GLU A 575 2.39 23.15 -26.54
CA GLU A 575 1.58 23.98 -27.45
C GLU A 575 0.14 23.43 -27.52
N GLY A 576 -0.85 24.33 -27.39
CA GLY A 576 -2.27 23.95 -27.40
C GLY A 576 -2.80 23.40 -26.06
N ASP A 577 -1.95 23.18 -25.04
CA ASP A 577 -2.42 22.78 -23.71
C ASP A 577 -3.07 23.96 -22.96
N MET A 578 -4.19 23.68 -22.30
CA MET A 578 -4.94 24.66 -21.48
C MET A 578 -4.43 24.70 -20.03
N ASP A 579 -3.10 24.72 -19.85
CA ASP A 579 -2.42 24.69 -18.55
C ASP A 579 -2.65 23.40 -17.73
N VAL A 580 -3.08 22.31 -18.35
CA VAL A 580 -3.33 21.04 -17.64
C VAL A 580 -2.03 20.49 -17.05
N GLN A 581 -0.95 20.44 -17.85
CA GLN A 581 0.36 19.99 -17.40
C GLN A 581 0.94 20.91 -16.33
N LEU A 582 0.85 22.22 -16.54
CA LEU A 582 1.30 23.22 -15.58
C LEU A 582 0.54 23.12 -14.25
N LYS A 583 -0.78 22.95 -14.29
CA LYS A 583 -1.61 22.77 -13.10
C LYS A 583 -1.25 21.51 -12.33
N PHE A 584 -0.97 20.43 -13.06
CA PHE A 584 -0.54 19.17 -12.48
C PHE A 584 0.83 19.29 -11.81
N ALA A 585 1.82 19.86 -12.49
CA ALA A 585 3.15 20.11 -11.94
C ALA A 585 3.11 21.02 -10.69
N TYR A 586 2.30 22.10 -10.73
CA TYR A 586 2.13 22.98 -9.59
C TYR A 586 1.51 22.25 -8.38
N LYS A 587 0.49 21.40 -8.60
CA LYS A 587 -0.07 20.56 -7.52
C LYS A 587 1.01 19.67 -6.87
N ASN A 588 1.93 19.13 -7.67
CA ASN A 588 3.01 18.31 -7.14
C ASN A 588 4.01 19.11 -6.30
N VAL A 589 4.33 20.37 -6.68
CA VAL A 589 5.13 21.29 -5.87
C VAL A 589 4.46 21.56 -4.51
N VAL A 590 3.16 21.87 -4.53
CA VAL A 590 2.37 22.09 -3.30
C VAL A 590 2.32 20.83 -2.43
N ALA A 591 2.08 19.65 -3.04
CA ALA A 591 2.07 18.39 -2.33
C ALA A 591 3.43 18.08 -1.68
N GLN A 592 4.54 18.34 -2.38
CA GLN A 592 5.88 18.14 -1.85
C GLN A 592 6.18 19.09 -0.67
N MET A 593 5.76 20.34 -0.75
CA MET A 593 5.82 21.26 0.38
C MET A 593 5.05 20.71 1.59
N GLY A 594 3.84 20.19 1.36
CA GLY A 594 3.02 19.54 2.40
C GLY A 594 3.73 18.36 3.07
N ARG A 595 4.50 17.55 2.29
CA ARG A 595 5.31 16.44 2.85
C ARG A 595 6.37 16.96 3.80
N TYR A 596 7.16 17.96 3.39
CA TYR A 596 8.17 18.56 4.26
C TYR A 596 7.58 19.09 5.57
N MET A 597 6.40 19.71 5.50
CA MET A 597 5.70 20.18 6.70
C MET A 597 5.33 19.03 7.64
N ARG A 598 4.83 17.93 7.09
CA ARG A 598 4.46 16.74 7.88
C ARG A 598 5.68 16.09 8.52
N HIS A 599 6.80 15.98 7.80
CA HIS A 599 8.06 15.43 8.35
C HIS A 599 8.49 16.22 9.61
N VAL A 600 8.42 17.53 9.57
CA VAL A 600 8.76 18.36 10.73
C VAL A 600 7.70 18.24 11.83
N ALA A 601 6.41 18.26 11.46
CA ALA A 601 5.31 18.19 12.44
C ALA A 601 5.26 16.86 13.20
N THR A 602 5.77 15.76 12.63
CA THR A 602 5.85 14.45 13.30
C THR A 602 6.78 14.48 14.52
N ASN A 603 7.74 15.40 14.57
CA ASN A 603 8.58 15.59 15.77
C ASN A 603 7.76 16.05 16.99
N ILE A 604 6.62 16.70 16.78
CA ILE A 604 5.72 17.11 17.88
C ILE A 604 4.99 15.87 18.38
N SER A 605 5.16 15.56 19.66
CA SER A 605 4.69 14.33 20.30
C SER A 605 5.28 13.04 19.71
N GLY A 606 6.36 13.11 18.94
CA GLY A 606 7.03 11.96 18.36
C GLY A 606 7.70 11.08 19.41
N CYS A 607 7.89 9.80 19.06
CA CYS A 607 8.59 8.83 19.89
C CYS A 607 9.41 7.91 18.99
N TYR A 608 10.70 7.79 19.29
CA TYR A 608 11.60 6.86 18.58
C TYR A 608 11.37 5.45 19.09
N HIS A 609 11.38 4.47 18.18
CA HIS A 609 11.22 3.06 18.47
C HIS A 609 12.48 2.30 18.11
N ASP A 610 13.12 1.68 19.08
CA ASP A 610 14.31 0.89 18.89
C ASP A 610 14.14 -0.49 19.56
N PHE A 611 13.56 -1.44 18.81
CA PHE A 611 13.27 -2.78 19.31
C PHE A 611 14.53 -3.48 19.83
N LYS A 612 14.42 -4.15 20.98
CA LYS A 612 15.50 -4.85 21.65
C LYS A 612 15.08 -6.24 22.09
N SER A 613 15.99 -7.18 22.00
CA SER A 613 15.84 -8.47 22.69
C SER A 613 16.27 -8.34 24.16
N ALA A 614 15.94 -9.35 24.96
CA ALA A 614 16.18 -9.34 26.42
C ALA A 614 17.67 -9.18 26.79
N GLU A 615 18.59 -9.53 25.89
CA GLU A 615 20.03 -9.41 26.11
C GLU A 615 20.59 -7.99 25.83
N GLN A 616 19.77 -7.10 25.27
CA GLN A 616 20.18 -5.75 24.92
C GLN A 616 19.77 -4.74 25.98
N ASP A 617 20.72 -3.94 26.43
CA ASP A 617 20.47 -2.84 27.35
C ASP A 617 19.74 -1.66 26.67
N GLY A 618 19.13 -0.81 27.52
CA GLY A 618 18.49 0.44 27.10
C GLY A 618 16.99 0.33 26.93
N VAL A 619 16.38 1.43 26.51
CA VAL A 619 14.93 1.56 26.36
C VAL A 619 14.52 1.32 24.90
N VAL A 620 13.28 0.86 24.70
CA VAL A 620 12.69 0.67 23.37
C VAL A 620 12.04 1.96 22.87
N TYR A 621 11.44 2.74 23.75
CA TYR A 621 10.69 3.95 23.41
C TYR A 621 11.37 5.19 24.01
N THR A 622 11.77 6.13 23.14
CA THR A 622 12.39 7.39 23.54
C THR A 622 11.60 8.55 22.95
N PRO A 623 10.90 9.37 23.75
CA PRO A 623 10.22 10.56 23.25
C PRO A 623 11.19 11.54 22.60
N VAL A 624 10.73 12.24 21.58
CA VAL A 624 11.48 13.35 21.00
C VAL A 624 11.74 14.41 22.06
N SER A 625 13.00 14.88 22.16
CA SER A 625 13.40 15.83 23.17
C SER A 625 12.58 17.14 23.11
N ARG A 626 12.36 17.78 24.26
CA ARG A 626 11.71 19.09 24.36
C ARG A 626 12.37 20.12 23.44
N ALA A 627 13.71 20.13 23.38
CA ALA A 627 14.47 21.03 22.52
C ALA A 627 14.14 20.83 21.04
N THR A 628 14.10 19.59 20.56
CA THR A 628 13.75 19.25 19.18
C THR A 628 12.31 19.61 18.85
N GLN A 629 11.35 19.31 19.74
CA GLN A 629 9.94 19.66 19.55
C GLN A 629 9.74 21.17 19.47
N LYS A 630 10.41 21.96 20.31
CA LYS A 630 10.36 23.44 20.24
C LYS A 630 10.96 23.97 18.96
N ARG A 631 12.09 23.41 18.50
CA ARG A 631 12.72 23.77 17.23
C ARG A 631 11.77 23.45 16.05
N ALA A 632 11.10 22.28 16.08
CA ALA A 632 10.12 21.92 15.07
C ALA A 632 8.93 22.89 15.04
N LEU A 633 8.37 23.27 16.18
CA LEU A 633 7.28 24.22 16.25
C LEU A 633 7.69 25.64 15.76
N ALA A 634 8.91 26.08 16.11
CA ALA A 634 9.47 27.33 15.63
C ALA A 634 9.68 27.32 14.10
N TRP A 635 10.16 26.20 13.57
CA TRP A 635 10.32 26.00 12.13
C TRP A 635 8.97 26.02 11.39
N ILE A 636 7.93 25.38 11.94
CA ILE A 636 6.55 25.42 11.42
C ILE A 636 6.02 26.85 11.43
N ASN A 637 6.29 27.62 12.50
CA ASN A 637 5.91 29.02 12.53
C ASN A 637 6.54 29.80 11.37
N ALA A 638 7.82 29.58 11.09
CA ALA A 638 8.53 30.30 10.03
C ALA A 638 8.04 29.93 8.61
N ASN A 639 7.64 28.69 8.38
CA ASN A 639 7.37 28.15 7.05
C ASN A 639 5.88 27.88 6.75
N VAL A 640 5.02 27.86 7.79
CA VAL A 640 3.57 27.59 7.66
C VAL A 640 2.74 28.71 8.26
N PHE A 641 2.93 29.07 9.55
CA PHE A 641 2.09 30.12 10.16
C PHE A 641 2.38 31.48 9.54
N ASN A 642 3.65 31.76 9.21
CA ASN A 642 3.99 32.79 8.27
C ASN A 642 3.66 32.29 6.85
N GLU A 643 2.87 33.09 6.13
CA GLU A 643 2.38 32.73 4.80
C GLU A 643 3.52 32.43 3.83
N PRO A 644 3.52 31.24 3.17
CA PRO A 644 4.52 30.87 2.17
C PRO A 644 4.24 31.58 0.83
N THR A 645 4.32 32.91 0.81
CA THR A 645 3.94 33.75 -0.33
C THR A 645 4.66 33.40 -1.62
N TRP A 646 5.86 32.82 -1.55
CA TRP A 646 6.63 32.36 -2.72
C TRP A 646 5.91 31.28 -3.55
N LEU A 647 4.97 30.54 -2.96
CA LEU A 647 4.14 29.56 -3.70
C LEU A 647 3.09 30.25 -4.58
N VAL A 648 2.58 31.40 -4.16
CA VAL A 648 1.43 32.05 -4.82
C VAL A 648 1.78 33.34 -5.55
N SER A 649 3.02 33.84 -5.42
CA SER A 649 3.45 35.13 -5.97
C SER A 649 3.74 35.12 -7.48
N GLU A 650 3.99 33.93 -8.07
CA GLU A 650 4.29 33.85 -9.50
C GLU A 650 3.06 34.23 -10.35
N PRO A 651 3.21 35.06 -11.39
CA PRO A 651 2.08 35.57 -12.18
C PRO A 651 1.18 34.48 -12.78
N TYR A 652 1.75 33.37 -13.17
CA TYR A 652 1.01 32.25 -13.78
C TYR A 652 0.04 31.55 -12.81
N VAL A 653 0.24 31.67 -11.48
CA VAL A 653 -0.62 31.02 -10.49
C VAL A 653 -2.07 31.49 -10.60
N ARG A 654 -2.28 32.74 -11.03
CA ARG A 654 -3.61 33.28 -11.31
C ARG A 654 -4.31 32.67 -12.51
N ARG A 655 -3.58 31.97 -13.39
CA ARG A 655 -4.19 31.13 -14.46
C ARG A 655 -4.72 29.84 -13.88
N LEU A 656 -4.16 29.36 -12.76
CA LEU A 656 -4.53 28.08 -12.14
C LEU A 656 -5.72 28.20 -11.18
N ASN A 657 -5.85 29.34 -10.48
CA ASN A 657 -6.97 29.60 -9.57
C ASN A 657 -7.26 31.09 -9.44
N ARG A 658 -8.56 31.42 -9.30
CA ARG A 658 -9.04 32.77 -9.07
C ARG A 658 -8.48 33.39 -7.78
N VAL A 659 -8.37 32.56 -6.73
CA VAL A 659 -7.80 32.93 -5.42
C VAL A 659 -6.61 32.00 -5.20
N PRO A 660 -5.37 32.44 -5.45
CA PRO A 660 -4.18 31.58 -5.39
C PRO A 660 -4.00 30.87 -4.06
N GLU A 661 -4.37 31.50 -2.95
CA GLU A 661 -4.25 30.91 -1.60
C GLU A 661 -5.09 29.62 -1.43
N ASN A 662 -6.18 29.48 -2.20
CA ASN A 662 -6.97 28.24 -2.18
C ASN A 662 -6.17 27.00 -2.61
N LEU A 663 -5.11 27.19 -3.39
CA LEU A 663 -4.25 26.09 -3.84
C LEU A 663 -3.35 25.57 -2.73
N ILE A 664 -3.10 26.35 -1.68
CA ILE A 664 -2.13 26.01 -0.62
C ILE A 664 -2.75 25.86 0.77
N PHE A 665 -4.05 26.17 0.98
CA PHE A 665 -4.68 26.01 2.30
C PHE A 665 -4.56 24.60 2.87
N GLY A 666 -4.58 23.57 2.02
CA GLY A 666 -4.40 22.16 2.44
C GLY A 666 -3.11 21.93 3.23
N ILE A 667 -2.02 22.65 2.92
CA ILE A 667 -0.77 22.56 3.68
C ILE A 667 -0.96 23.02 5.13
N ALA A 668 -1.65 24.18 5.32
CA ALA A 668 -1.93 24.69 6.65
C ALA A 668 -2.90 23.78 7.41
N ASP A 669 -3.93 23.28 6.71
CA ASP A 669 -4.93 22.41 7.31
C ASP A 669 -4.30 21.12 7.86
N ASP A 670 -3.47 20.41 7.10
CA ASP A 670 -2.80 19.20 7.51
C ASP A 670 -1.92 19.41 8.75
N VAL A 671 -1.12 20.50 8.76
CA VAL A 671 -0.24 20.83 9.87
C VAL A 671 -1.04 21.22 11.12
N VAL A 672 -2.03 22.10 10.99
CA VAL A 672 -2.86 22.54 12.13
C VAL A 672 -3.66 21.37 12.68
N ASP A 673 -4.21 20.50 11.83
CA ASP A 673 -4.90 19.27 12.26
C ASP A 673 -3.96 18.37 13.08
N LYS A 674 -2.73 18.14 12.64
CA LYS A 674 -1.74 17.37 13.40
C LYS A 674 -1.45 18.02 14.74
N LEU A 675 -1.11 19.32 14.77
CA LEU A 675 -0.67 20.00 15.98
C LEU A 675 -1.77 20.20 17.02
N THR A 676 -3.01 20.36 16.60
CA THR A 676 -4.15 20.67 17.47
C THR A 676 -5.11 19.50 17.70
N SER A 677 -4.76 18.31 17.20
CA SER A 677 -5.56 17.10 17.42
C SER A 677 -5.60 16.71 18.91
N ALA A 678 -6.72 16.13 19.34
CA ALA A 678 -6.83 15.55 20.67
C ALA A 678 -5.73 14.52 20.95
N MET A 679 -5.38 13.71 19.95
CA MET A 679 -4.32 12.71 20.05
C MET A 679 -2.95 13.33 20.30
N THR A 680 -2.56 14.35 19.53
CA THR A 680 -1.25 15.03 19.70
C THR A 680 -1.15 15.69 21.07
N ILE A 681 -2.18 16.44 21.51
CA ILE A 681 -2.19 17.10 22.83
C ILE A 681 -2.07 16.04 23.96
N ASN A 682 -2.80 14.93 23.81
CA ASN A 682 -2.74 13.80 24.76
C ASN A 682 -1.35 13.14 24.81
N LEU A 683 -0.71 12.92 23.66
CA LEU A 683 0.65 12.35 23.61
C LEU A 683 1.68 13.31 24.19
N VAL A 684 1.61 14.61 23.90
CA VAL A 684 2.47 15.62 24.53
C VAL A 684 2.30 15.58 26.05
N SER A 685 1.05 15.47 26.54
CA SER A 685 0.80 15.35 27.98
C SER A 685 1.44 14.09 28.57
N LYS A 686 1.22 12.93 27.95
CA LYS A 686 1.78 11.65 28.42
C LYS A 686 3.32 11.65 28.41
N HIS A 687 3.92 12.11 27.31
CA HIS A 687 5.39 12.18 27.18
C HIS A 687 6.00 13.21 28.14
N SER A 688 5.24 14.18 28.63
CA SER A 688 5.73 15.17 29.59
C SER A 688 6.15 14.60 30.95
N TYR A 689 5.72 13.37 31.27
CA TYR A 689 6.12 12.64 32.47
C TYR A 689 7.46 11.92 32.30
N MET A 690 7.95 11.79 31.07
CA MET A 690 9.25 11.21 30.77
C MET A 690 10.35 12.26 30.85
N PRO A 691 11.63 11.84 31.00
CA PRO A 691 12.76 12.78 31.02
C PRO A 691 12.76 13.67 29.77
N ASP A 692 13.03 14.97 29.95
CA ASP A 692 13.08 15.99 28.90
C ASP A 692 11.77 16.13 28.06
N GLY A 693 10.63 15.74 28.62
CA GLY A 693 9.33 15.84 27.94
C GLY A 693 8.85 17.30 27.80
N TYR A 694 8.26 17.63 26.64
CA TYR A 694 7.66 18.94 26.38
C TYR A 694 6.41 19.10 27.26
N LYS A 695 6.38 20.11 28.12
CA LYS A 695 5.25 20.31 29.03
C LYS A 695 4.02 20.80 28.24
N PRO A 696 2.82 20.21 28.45
CA PRO A 696 1.67 20.52 27.61
C PRO A 696 1.21 21.97 27.70
N MET A 697 1.29 22.62 28.86
CA MET A 697 0.99 24.05 28.97
C MET A 697 1.99 24.93 28.24
N GLU A 698 3.26 24.54 28.24
CA GLU A 698 4.29 25.22 27.47
C GLU A 698 4.03 25.08 25.97
N TYR A 699 3.73 23.85 25.51
CA TYR A 699 3.38 23.56 24.12
C TYR A 699 2.20 24.42 23.62
N ILE A 700 1.08 24.42 24.36
CA ILE A 700 -0.09 25.22 24.01
C ILE A 700 0.22 26.71 24.03
N THR A 701 1.02 27.16 24.99
CA THR A 701 1.45 28.56 25.07
C THR A 701 2.26 28.96 23.85
N ASP A 702 3.25 28.17 23.46
CA ASP A 702 4.10 28.41 22.31
C ASP A 702 3.27 28.40 21.01
N LEU A 703 2.38 27.42 20.83
CA LEU A 703 1.47 27.35 19.69
C LEU A 703 0.58 28.59 19.56
N VAL A 704 -0.08 29.00 20.65
CA VAL A 704 -0.95 30.19 20.66
C VAL A 704 -0.13 31.47 20.43
N ASN A 705 1.10 31.56 20.96
CA ASN A 705 1.99 32.68 20.73
C ASN A 705 2.31 32.86 19.25
N TYR A 706 2.61 31.79 18.55
CA TYR A 706 2.93 31.81 17.12
C TYR A 706 1.71 32.16 16.27
N VAL A 707 0.61 31.42 16.42
CA VAL A 707 -0.58 31.59 15.56
C VAL A 707 -1.29 32.92 15.76
N PHE A 708 -1.29 33.42 16.99
CA PHE A 708 -1.98 34.67 17.34
C PHE A 708 -1.04 35.86 17.58
N SER A 709 0.18 35.84 17.02
CA SER A 709 1.13 36.95 17.09
C SER A 709 0.59 38.26 16.50
N SER A 710 -0.28 38.18 15.51
CA SER A 710 -0.93 39.33 14.89
C SER A 710 -1.83 40.14 15.86
N THR A 711 -2.40 39.49 16.88
CA THR A 711 -3.22 40.17 17.90
C THR A 711 -2.42 41.13 18.77
N VAL A 712 -1.13 40.91 18.91
CA VAL A 712 -0.21 41.77 19.70
C VAL A 712 0.34 42.88 18.82
N SER A 713 0.63 42.60 17.54
CA SER A 713 1.22 43.55 16.60
C SER A 713 0.22 44.63 16.08
N GLY A 714 -1.09 44.37 16.20
CA GLY A 714 -2.14 45.22 15.66
C GLY A 714 -2.20 45.31 14.14
N LYS A 715 -1.40 44.50 13.43
CA LYS A 715 -1.34 44.46 11.97
C LYS A 715 -2.61 43.84 11.38
N LYS A 716 -2.93 44.23 10.15
CA LYS A 716 -3.96 43.57 9.35
C LYS A 716 -3.65 42.11 9.19
N THR A 717 -4.65 41.25 9.43
CA THR A 717 -4.53 39.80 9.20
C THR A 717 -4.76 39.46 7.73
N SER A 718 -3.84 38.69 7.14
CA SER A 718 -4.01 38.15 5.79
C SER A 718 -5.11 37.06 5.73
N LEU A 719 -5.54 36.73 4.54
CA LEU A 719 -6.48 35.61 4.30
C LEU A 719 -5.92 34.30 4.88
N TRP A 720 -4.62 34.04 4.68
CA TRP A 720 -3.89 32.92 5.21
C TRP A 720 -3.92 32.85 6.75
N THR A 721 -3.56 33.93 7.42
CA THR A 721 -3.59 34.04 8.89
C THR A 721 -5.00 33.81 9.44
N LYS A 722 -6.03 34.42 8.81
CA LYS A 722 -7.44 34.24 9.19
C LYS A 722 -7.84 32.75 9.07
N HIS A 723 -7.39 32.06 8.01
CA HIS A 723 -7.68 30.66 7.80
C HIS A 723 -7.09 29.78 8.94
N ILE A 724 -5.80 29.94 9.23
CA ILE A 724 -5.10 29.19 10.29
C ILE A 724 -5.74 29.46 11.67
N GLN A 725 -6.04 30.69 12.00
CA GLN A 725 -6.62 31.06 13.28
C GLN A 725 -8.00 30.42 13.49
N ARG A 726 -8.87 30.41 12.46
CA ARG A 726 -10.16 29.74 12.49
C ARG A 726 -9.98 28.23 12.70
N LYS A 727 -9.05 27.61 11.98
CA LYS A 727 -8.78 26.19 12.05
C LYS A 727 -8.29 25.77 13.45
N VAL A 728 -7.36 26.54 14.04
CA VAL A 728 -6.87 26.30 15.40
C VAL A 728 -7.99 26.40 16.44
N VAL A 729 -8.84 27.43 16.37
CA VAL A 729 -9.98 27.58 17.29
C VAL A 729 -10.94 26.40 17.14
N ALA A 730 -11.29 26.01 15.90
CA ALA A 730 -12.19 24.90 15.63
C ALA A 730 -11.64 23.56 16.17
N ASN A 731 -10.37 23.30 15.96
CA ASN A 731 -9.73 22.07 16.39
C ASN A 731 -9.58 21.99 17.92
N LEU A 732 -9.17 23.07 18.59
CA LEU A 732 -9.12 23.10 20.04
C LEU A 732 -10.52 22.94 20.67
N ALA A 733 -11.55 23.55 20.05
CA ALA A 733 -12.94 23.37 20.46
C ALA A 733 -13.39 21.90 20.31
N LYS A 734 -12.97 21.24 19.21
CA LYS A 734 -13.22 19.81 18.99
C LYS A 734 -12.47 18.96 20.03
N ALA A 735 -11.17 19.22 20.26
CA ALA A 735 -10.36 18.48 21.24
C ALA A 735 -10.90 18.63 22.68
N TRP A 736 -11.44 19.79 23.03
CA TRP A 736 -12.14 20.03 24.30
C TRP A 736 -13.41 19.16 24.46
N ARG A 737 -14.16 18.94 23.37
CA ARG A 737 -15.47 18.26 23.37
C ARG A 737 -15.40 16.75 23.17
N VAL A 738 -14.31 16.20 22.67
CA VAL A 738 -14.17 14.78 22.41
C VAL A 738 -14.16 13.98 23.71
N ASN A 739 -14.99 12.93 23.80
CA ASN A 739 -15.12 12.10 24.99
C ASN A 739 -14.15 10.90 25.05
N MET A 740 -13.24 10.76 24.11
CA MET A 740 -12.42 9.55 24.00
C MET A 740 -11.20 9.52 24.91
N VAL A 741 -10.63 10.67 25.26
CA VAL A 741 -9.39 10.75 26.07
C VAL A 741 -9.46 11.99 26.94
N ASP A 742 -9.04 11.93 28.19
CA ASP A 742 -9.26 13.03 29.13
C ASP A 742 -8.07 13.98 29.24
N GLU A 743 -6.85 13.53 29.02
CA GLU A 743 -5.63 14.31 29.23
C GLU A 743 -5.51 15.55 28.36
N GLN A 744 -6.10 15.58 27.14
CA GLN A 744 -6.05 16.74 26.25
C GLN A 744 -6.99 17.87 26.66
N LYS A 745 -8.10 17.58 27.40
CA LYS A 745 -9.16 18.54 27.68
C LYS A 745 -8.69 19.80 28.44
N PRO A 746 -7.98 19.70 29.57
CA PRO A 746 -7.52 20.89 30.30
C PRO A 746 -6.63 21.79 29.45
N TYR A 747 -5.83 21.23 28.57
CA TYR A 747 -4.90 21.97 27.72
C TYR A 747 -5.61 22.63 26.52
N ALA A 748 -6.54 21.93 25.88
CA ALA A 748 -7.39 22.51 24.86
C ALA A 748 -8.24 23.68 25.41
N LEU A 749 -8.82 23.51 26.59
CA LEU A 749 -9.53 24.57 27.29
C LEU A 749 -8.64 25.78 27.63
N ALA A 750 -7.45 25.52 28.15
CA ALA A 750 -6.46 26.56 28.43
C ALA A 750 -6.09 27.33 27.16
N GLY A 751 -5.85 26.65 26.05
CA GLY A 751 -5.59 27.26 24.73
C GLY A 751 -6.72 28.19 24.28
N LEU A 752 -7.97 27.71 24.35
CA LEU A 752 -9.15 28.54 24.01
C LEU A 752 -9.25 29.79 24.89
N ASN A 753 -9.01 29.65 26.20
CA ASN A 753 -9.06 30.80 27.12
C ASN A 753 -7.92 31.80 26.85
N MET A 754 -6.71 31.32 26.52
CA MET A 754 -5.58 32.16 26.15
C MET A 754 -5.90 32.96 24.88
N ILE A 755 -6.42 32.29 23.84
CA ILE A 755 -6.85 32.91 22.59
C ILE A 755 -7.92 33.97 22.87
N LYS A 756 -8.95 33.61 23.63
CA LYS A 756 -10.02 34.54 24.04
C LYS A 756 -9.43 35.81 24.69
N GLY A 757 -8.55 35.67 25.68
CA GLY A 757 -7.94 36.82 26.38
C GLY A 757 -7.11 37.69 25.47
N ARG A 758 -6.41 37.13 24.48
CA ARG A 758 -5.67 37.89 23.45
C ARG A 758 -6.58 38.65 22.52
N LEU A 759 -7.61 38.02 21.98
CA LEU A 759 -8.58 38.64 21.09
C LEU A 759 -9.32 39.80 21.74
N GLN A 760 -9.65 39.67 23.02
CA GLN A 760 -10.29 40.77 23.80
C GLN A 760 -9.39 41.99 24.00
N LYS A 761 -8.08 41.76 24.11
CA LYS A 761 -7.07 42.84 24.28
C LYS A 761 -6.57 43.38 22.95
N ALA A 762 -6.81 42.72 21.84
CA ALA A 762 -6.29 43.10 20.53
C ALA A 762 -6.85 44.46 20.09
N ARG A 763 -5.97 45.29 19.55
CA ARG A 763 -6.33 46.59 18.96
C ARG A 763 -5.88 46.60 17.50
N THR A 764 -6.80 46.89 16.59
CA THR A 764 -6.51 47.01 15.14
C THR A 764 -7.44 48.06 14.50
N ALA A 765 -6.90 48.82 13.59
CA ALA A 765 -7.67 49.81 12.81
C ALA A 765 -8.43 49.16 11.63
N ASP A 766 -7.99 47.95 11.21
CA ASP A 766 -8.57 47.22 10.08
C ASP A 766 -9.93 46.60 10.43
N ALA A 767 -10.99 46.99 9.72
CA ALA A 767 -12.37 46.57 9.97
C ALA A 767 -12.56 45.08 9.75
N ASP A 768 -11.93 44.51 8.71
CA ASP A 768 -12.04 43.07 8.39
C ASP A 768 -11.34 42.21 9.45
N THR A 769 -10.23 42.70 10.01
CA THR A 769 -9.53 42.02 11.12
C THR A 769 -10.37 42.08 12.40
N ARG A 770 -11.04 43.22 12.70
CA ARG A 770 -11.99 43.31 13.83
C ARG A 770 -13.14 42.32 13.69
N ALA A 771 -13.75 42.24 12.50
CA ALA A 771 -14.84 41.30 12.23
C ALA A 771 -14.39 39.85 12.40
N HIS A 772 -13.20 39.51 11.93
CA HIS A 772 -12.60 38.17 12.13
C HIS A 772 -12.38 37.86 13.61
N TYR A 773 -11.85 38.80 14.40
CA TYR A 773 -11.64 38.55 15.83
C TYR A 773 -12.96 38.44 16.59
N ALA A 774 -14.00 39.18 16.20
CA ALA A 774 -15.35 39.05 16.76
C ALA A 774 -15.96 37.66 16.45
N ASP A 775 -15.79 37.14 15.26
CA ASP A 775 -16.22 35.80 14.86
C ASP A 775 -15.52 34.71 15.69
N LEU A 776 -14.18 34.78 15.83
CA LEU A 776 -13.43 33.85 16.66
C LEU A 776 -13.87 33.87 18.12
N LEU A 777 -14.13 35.06 18.69
CA LEU A 777 -14.63 35.21 20.06
C LEU A 777 -16.02 34.55 20.20
N MET A 778 -16.89 34.65 19.20
CA MET A 778 -18.18 33.98 19.18
C MET A 778 -18.04 32.46 19.12
N GLN A 779 -17.17 31.97 18.24
CA GLN A 779 -16.89 30.52 18.12
C GLN A 779 -16.37 29.94 19.45
N ILE A 780 -15.43 30.61 20.12
CA ILE A 780 -14.90 30.22 21.43
C ILE A 780 -16.03 30.24 22.48
N ARG A 781 -16.88 31.28 22.48
CA ARG A 781 -18.03 31.36 23.40
C ARG A 781 -18.97 30.18 23.24
N ILE A 782 -19.35 29.85 22.00
CA ILE A 782 -20.19 28.69 21.66
C ILE A 782 -19.51 27.40 22.11
N ALA A 783 -18.20 27.26 21.86
CA ALA A 783 -17.44 26.08 22.28
C ALA A 783 -17.49 25.87 23.79
N LEU A 784 -17.38 26.94 24.59
CA LEU A 784 -17.34 26.90 26.05
C LEU A 784 -18.71 26.84 26.73
N SER A 785 -19.79 27.24 26.05
CA SER A 785 -21.15 27.27 26.61
C SER A 785 -21.87 25.93 26.59
N GLY A 786 -21.33 24.91 25.98
CA GLY A 786 -21.98 23.60 25.81
C GLY A 786 -23.12 23.59 24.77
N MET A 787 -23.42 24.71 24.11
CA MET A 787 -24.41 24.74 23.02
C MET A 787 -23.95 23.89 21.83
N PRO A 788 -24.90 23.21 21.11
CA PRO A 788 -24.55 22.51 19.87
C PRO A 788 -23.89 23.50 18.90
N GLN A 789 -22.78 23.11 18.30
CA GLN A 789 -22.29 23.83 17.12
C GLN A 789 -23.38 23.73 16.05
N MET A 790 -23.83 24.84 15.53
CA MET A 790 -24.52 24.83 14.24
C MET A 790 -23.57 24.17 13.24
N SER A 791 -23.94 22.99 12.77
CA SER A 791 -23.23 22.33 11.69
C SER A 791 -23.32 23.25 10.48
N GLY A 792 -22.31 24.07 10.28
CA GLY A 792 -22.07 24.62 8.97
C GLY A 792 -21.91 23.39 8.08
N SER A 793 -22.86 23.20 7.16
CA SER A 793 -22.65 22.27 6.07
C SER A 793 -21.26 22.54 5.54
N SER A 794 -20.35 21.59 5.71
CA SER A 794 -19.13 21.58 4.95
C SER A 794 -19.59 21.46 3.50
N ALA A 795 -19.70 22.59 2.84
CA ALA A 795 -19.67 22.65 1.40
C ALA A 795 -18.26 22.19 1.00
N ASN A 796 -18.01 20.89 1.18
CA ASN A 796 -17.07 20.16 0.36
C ASN A 796 -17.71 20.03 -1.02
N SER A 797 -17.94 21.15 -1.69
CA SER A 797 -17.88 21.23 -3.11
C SER A 797 -16.41 21.01 -3.47
N ARG A 798 -16.03 19.74 -3.68
CA ARG A 798 -14.93 19.46 -4.59
C ARG A 798 -15.24 20.28 -5.84
N PRO A 799 -14.29 21.02 -6.40
CA PRO A 799 -14.49 21.57 -7.73
C PRO A 799 -14.73 20.37 -8.64
N ASP A 800 -15.89 20.39 -9.29
CA ASP A 800 -16.19 19.47 -10.36
C ASP A 800 -15.09 19.53 -11.40
N GLY A 801 -14.68 18.32 -11.81
CA GLY A 801 -14.18 18.00 -13.11
C GLY A 801 -12.90 18.68 -13.58
N MET A 802 -11.81 17.99 -13.52
CA MET A 802 -10.96 17.46 -14.59
C MET A 802 -9.70 16.85 -13.96
#